data_15594adc8e340ff9c3f3b3003bf88bb0
#
_entry.id   15594adc8e340ff9c3f3b3003bf88bb0
#
_cell.length_a   1.000
_cell.length_b   1.000
_cell.length_c   1.000
_cell.angle_alpha   90.00
_cell.angle_beta   90.00
_cell.angle_gamma   90.00
#
_symmetry.space_group_name_H-M   'P 1'
#
loop_
_entity.id
_entity.type
_entity.pdbx_description
1 polymer ?
#
loop_
_entity_poly.entity_id
_entity_poly.type
_entity_poly.pdbx_seq_one_letter_code
_entity_poly.pdbx_strand_id
1 'polypeptide(L)'
;MSKGGQIDRSTPFDFSFDGRSYQGFAGDTLASALLANNVRLIGRSFKYHRPRGLIAAGSEEPNGIVELRSGARREPNTRATMIELYQGLEAESQNRWPSLDFDLLSINSFLSPFLTAGFYYKTFMWPAALWEKLYEPIIRRAAGLGKASGLDDPDHYEKSTLFCDVLVIGSGPAGLMAARAAARSGARVVLAEEDSALGGRLLGDQRIIDGLSSAEWAAKMAAELEAEPDVRILRRTAVFGVYDGGTYGALERVSDHLAEPHHHAPRQRLWRIVAKRAVLAAGAIERPLVFGNNDRPGIMLAGAVRTYLNRFGVASGSNAIVFVNNDDAASTVSELAAAGVSVSALVDPRPVMSPVVESLAKKTGIRVISGGSVERALGSKSVSGAEIRLQDGSLLTLPCDLIAMSGGWNPSVHLTTHLNGRPVWNSSIAAFVPGAVPPGMAVAGSASGALSLADAITMGDSFGQDAAIAAGFKAKKSALPSVEPESTAIQPLWRVVNARGKSFVDFQNDVSVLDIELAEREGFRSVEHLKRYTTLGMATDQGKTANVNGLALMAEFTAKAIENVGTTVMRPPFSPVAIGAFGGHHREKNFKPTRLPPSHEWAVEQGAVFVEAGYWLRAQYYPKPGEKDWLETVTREVKAARSSVGVCDVSTLGKIDIQGADAAEFLERVYINGWKNLAIGRARYGLMLREDGIVMDDGTTTRLG
;
A
#
# COMPACT_ATOMS: atom_id res chain seq x y z
N MET A 1 12.71 -24.70 4.37
CA MET A 1 12.69 -25.78 5.40
C MET A 1 11.75 -26.88 4.94
N SER A 2 11.99 -28.15 5.32
CA SER A 2 11.12 -29.29 4.95
C SER A 2 9.79 -29.34 5.72
N LYS A 3 9.69 -28.62 6.82
CA LYS A 3 8.50 -28.52 7.70
C LYS A 3 8.29 -27.08 8.16
N GLY A 4 7.11 -26.79 8.68
CA GLY A 4 6.75 -25.45 9.18
C GLY A 4 6.23 -24.54 8.07
N GLY A 5 5.77 -23.33 8.45
CA GLY A 5 5.06 -22.40 7.58
C GLY A 5 3.59 -22.78 7.37
N GLN A 6 2.89 -21.86 6.70
CA GLN A 6 1.45 -21.98 6.38
C GLN A 6 1.21 -22.23 4.88
N ILE A 7 2.27 -22.63 4.15
CA ILE A 7 2.21 -22.98 2.73
C ILE A 7 1.76 -24.43 2.52
N ASP A 8 1.08 -24.71 1.41
CA ASP A 8 0.66 -26.05 1.02
C ASP A 8 1.71 -26.74 0.15
N ARG A 9 2.56 -27.58 0.77
CA ARG A 9 3.62 -28.34 0.08
C ARG A 9 3.11 -29.49 -0.77
N SER A 10 1.83 -29.82 -0.71
CA SER A 10 1.23 -30.82 -1.59
C SER A 10 0.92 -30.28 -2.99
N THR A 11 0.91 -28.95 -3.13
CA THR A 11 0.60 -28.24 -4.37
C THR A 11 1.83 -27.44 -4.85
N PRO A 12 2.79 -28.06 -5.55
CA PRO A 12 3.95 -27.39 -6.10
C PRO A 12 3.59 -26.55 -7.33
N PHE A 13 4.27 -25.42 -7.49
CA PHE A 13 4.18 -24.56 -8.67
C PHE A 13 5.57 -24.33 -9.29
N ASP A 14 5.67 -24.49 -10.61
CA ASP A 14 6.86 -24.09 -11.35
C ASP A 14 6.71 -22.63 -11.80
N PHE A 15 7.78 -21.86 -11.66
CA PHE A 15 7.84 -20.46 -12.07
C PHE A 15 9.21 -20.12 -12.63
N SER A 16 9.33 -18.98 -13.32
CA SER A 16 10.60 -18.51 -13.86
C SER A 16 10.99 -17.13 -13.29
N PHE A 17 12.31 -16.96 -13.08
CA PHE A 17 12.93 -15.69 -12.74
C PHE A 17 14.20 -15.49 -13.53
N ASP A 18 14.30 -14.39 -14.30
CA ASP A 18 15.40 -14.11 -15.23
C ASP A 18 15.68 -15.29 -16.18
N GLY A 19 14.63 -15.95 -16.67
CA GLY A 19 14.70 -17.08 -17.60
C GLY A 19 15.16 -18.41 -16.98
N ARG A 20 15.36 -18.49 -15.66
CA ARG A 20 15.65 -19.74 -14.94
C ARG A 20 14.38 -20.26 -14.29
N SER A 21 14.18 -21.57 -14.38
CA SER A 21 13.04 -22.24 -13.73
C SER A 21 13.33 -22.54 -12.27
N TYR A 22 12.33 -22.36 -11.42
CA TYR A 22 12.33 -22.62 -9.99
C TYR A 22 11.01 -23.28 -9.58
N GLN A 23 10.97 -23.83 -8.39
CA GLN A 23 9.77 -24.42 -7.81
C GLN A 23 9.45 -23.76 -6.45
N GLY A 24 8.17 -23.51 -6.22
CA GLY A 24 7.59 -23.07 -4.94
C GLY A 24 6.28 -23.80 -4.69
N PHE A 25 5.48 -23.32 -3.75
CA PHE A 25 4.26 -24.01 -3.33
C PHE A 25 3.08 -23.06 -3.23
N ALA A 26 1.87 -23.60 -3.24
CA ALA A 26 0.67 -22.80 -3.01
C ALA A 26 0.73 -22.13 -1.63
N GLY A 27 0.46 -20.82 -1.58
CA GLY A 27 0.61 -19.98 -0.39
C GLY A 27 1.95 -19.23 -0.29
N ASP A 28 2.93 -19.56 -1.16
CA ASP A 28 4.14 -18.75 -1.30
C ASP A 28 3.85 -17.41 -1.99
N THR A 29 4.69 -16.42 -1.68
CA THR A 29 4.88 -15.27 -2.56
C THR A 29 6.08 -15.52 -3.48
N LEU A 30 6.21 -14.75 -4.56
CA LEU A 30 7.40 -14.80 -5.40
C LEU A 30 8.67 -14.58 -4.55
N ALA A 31 8.63 -13.68 -3.58
CA ALA A 31 9.75 -13.39 -2.69
C ALA A 31 10.11 -14.60 -1.81
N SER A 32 9.14 -15.26 -1.16
CA SER A 32 9.41 -16.42 -0.32
C SER A 32 9.91 -17.61 -1.12
N ALA A 33 9.34 -17.85 -2.31
CA ALA A 33 9.77 -18.89 -3.23
C ALA A 33 11.21 -18.68 -3.73
N LEU A 34 11.58 -17.42 -4.09
CA LEU A 34 12.95 -17.08 -4.47
C LEU A 34 13.94 -17.30 -3.34
N LEU A 35 13.64 -16.86 -2.11
CA LEU A 35 14.47 -17.11 -0.93
C LEU A 35 14.60 -18.61 -0.61
N ALA A 36 13.51 -19.38 -0.74
CA ALA A 36 13.53 -20.84 -0.55
C ALA A 36 14.47 -21.54 -1.54
N ASN A 37 14.62 -20.99 -2.74
CA ASN A 37 15.55 -21.44 -3.78
C ASN A 37 16.95 -20.76 -3.68
N ASN A 38 17.25 -20.11 -2.55
CA ASN A 38 18.52 -19.42 -2.30
C ASN A 38 18.83 -18.27 -3.29
N VAL A 39 17.80 -17.69 -3.89
CA VAL A 39 17.94 -16.49 -4.75
C VAL A 39 17.84 -15.26 -3.86
N ARG A 40 18.99 -14.71 -3.49
CA ARG A 40 19.11 -13.55 -2.59
C ARG A 40 19.23 -12.22 -3.33
N LEU A 41 19.75 -12.24 -4.55
CA LEU A 41 19.90 -11.08 -5.41
C LEU A 41 18.67 -10.95 -6.31
N ILE A 42 17.85 -9.92 -6.10
CA ILE A 42 16.56 -9.74 -6.76
C ILE A 42 16.58 -8.65 -7.83
N GLY A 43 17.47 -7.66 -7.70
CA GLY A 43 17.54 -6.55 -8.62
C GLY A 43 18.78 -5.71 -8.43
N ARG A 44 18.87 -4.61 -9.18
CA ARG A 44 19.90 -3.58 -9.04
C ARG A 44 19.26 -2.23 -8.76
N SER A 45 19.95 -1.39 -7.97
CA SER A 45 19.45 -0.05 -7.69
C SER A 45 19.62 0.87 -8.91
N PHE A 46 18.76 1.87 -9.04
CA PHE A 46 18.75 2.65 -10.27
C PHE A 46 19.84 3.73 -10.34
N LYS A 47 20.32 4.24 -9.23
CA LYS A 47 21.38 5.27 -9.22
C LYS A 47 22.79 4.67 -9.21
N TYR A 48 23.04 3.74 -8.31
CA TYR A 48 24.36 3.16 -8.12
C TYR A 48 24.51 1.73 -8.65
N HIS A 49 23.44 1.10 -9.12
CA HIS A 49 23.43 -0.31 -9.54
C HIS A 49 23.97 -1.27 -8.48
N ARG A 50 23.79 -0.91 -7.20
CA ARG A 50 24.14 -1.78 -6.09
C ARG A 50 23.26 -3.03 -6.07
N PRO A 51 23.77 -4.17 -5.61
CA PRO A 51 22.95 -5.38 -5.49
C PRO A 51 21.79 -5.16 -4.50
N ARG A 52 20.59 -5.58 -4.88
CA ARG A 52 19.37 -5.52 -4.07
C ARG A 52 18.89 -6.91 -3.69
N GLY A 53 18.70 -7.15 -2.39
CA GLY A 53 17.98 -8.30 -1.84
C GLY A 53 16.70 -7.84 -1.15
N LEU A 54 15.93 -8.80 -0.64
CA LEU A 54 14.72 -8.53 0.14
C LEU A 54 15.11 -7.96 1.52
N ILE A 55 14.43 -6.92 1.94
CA ILE A 55 14.56 -6.30 3.27
C ILE A 55 13.33 -6.57 4.12
N ALA A 56 12.13 -6.54 3.51
CA ALA A 56 10.85 -6.72 4.17
C ALA A 56 10.08 -7.93 3.61
N ALA A 57 8.88 -8.20 4.12
CA ALA A 57 8.04 -9.31 3.68
C ALA A 57 6.65 -8.86 3.21
N GLY A 58 6.34 -7.57 3.22
CA GLY A 58 5.03 -7.00 2.87
C GLY A 58 5.10 -5.89 1.83
N SER A 59 4.08 -5.04 1.84
CA SER A 59 3.94 -3.91 0.91
C SER A 59 4.95 -2.78 1.12
N GLU A 60 5.70 -2.82 2.20
CA GLU A 60 6.79 -1.88 2.53
C GLU A 60 8.12 -2.24 1.86
N GLU A 61 8.24 -3.37 1.16
CA GLU A 61 9.48 -3.84 0.52
C GLU A 61 10.02 -2.81 -0.49
N PRO A 62 11.23 -2.23 -0.27
CA PRO A 62 11.76 -1.19 -1.13
C PRO A 62 12.65 -1.71 -2.28
N ASN A 63 13.21 -2.91 -2.15
CA ASN A 63 14.25 -3.45 -3.03
C ASN A 63 13.77 -4.57 -3.96
N GLY A 64 12.83 -5.40 -3.48
CA GLY A 64 12.31 -6.57 -4.20
C GLY A 64 11.31 -6.20 -5.28
N ILE A 65 11.70 -5.28 -6.18
CA ILE A 65 10.87 -4.77 -7.27
C ILE A 65 11.26 -5.49 -8.54
N VAL A 66 10.28 -6.14 -9.17
CA VAL A 66 10.44 -6.98 -10.36
C VAL A 66 9.50 -6.54 -11.48
N GLU A 67 9.79 -7.00 -12.67
CA GLU A 67 8.88 -6.97 -13.80
C GLU A 67 8.14 -8.31 -13.86
N LEU A 68 6.82 -8.24 -13.90
CA LEU A 68 5.95 -9.40 -13.89
C LEU A 68 5.33 -9.60 -15.27
N ARG A 69 5.25 -10.86 -15.73
CA ARG A 69 4.67 -11.27 -17.01
C ARG A 69 5.44 -10.76 -18.22
N SER A 70 5.02 -11.17 -19.39
CA SER A 70 5.61 -10.81 -20.68
C SER A 70 4.57 -10.22 -21.65
N GLY A 71 5.02 -9.68 -22.78
CA GLY A 71 4.14 -9.16 -23.84
C GLY A 71 3.25 -8.01 -23.37
N ALA A 72 1.97 -8.06 -23.77
CA ALA A 72 1.00 -7.02 -23.47
C ALA A 72 0.64 -6.90 -21.99
N ARG A 73 0.78 -7.98 -21.22
CA ARG A 73 0.54 -8.03 -19.77
C ARG A 73 1.76 -7.69 -18.93
N ARG A 74 2.85 -7.26 -19.53
CA ARG A 74 4.06 -6.85 -18.85
C ARG A 74 3.79 -5.75 -17.84
N GLU A 75 4.18 -5.97 -16.59
CA GLU A 75 3.96 -5.03 -15.48
C GLU A 75 5.25 -4.80 -14.70
N PRO A 76 5.90 -3.65 -14.88
CA PRO A 76 7.09 -3.28 -14.12
C PRO A 76 6.72 -2.79 -12.72
N ASN A 77 7.73 -2.63 -11.87
CA ASN A 77 7.65 -2.05 -10.53
C ASN A 77 6.71 -2.80 -9.57
N THR A 78 6.56 -4.10 -9.74
CA THR A 78 5.73 -4.94 -8.86
C THR A 78 6.59 -5.52 -7.75
N ARG A 79 6.09 -5.46 -6.50
CA ARG A 79 6.82 -5.99 -5.35
C ARG A 79 6.70 -7.50 -5.29
N ALA A 80 7.83 -8.20 -5.30
CA ALA A 80 7.87 -9.67 -5.22
C ALA A 80 7.21 -10.23 -3.95
N THR A 81 7.20 -9.44 -2.87
CA THR A 81 6.55 -9.78 -1.59
C THR A 81 5.02 -9.76 -1.65
N MET A 82 4.43 -9.09 -2.65
CA MET A 82 2.98 -8.93 -2.82
C MET A 82 2.42 -9.77 -3.98
N ILE A 83 3.26 -10.55 -4.65
CA ILE A 83 2.88 -11.46 -5.75
C ILE A 83 2.69 -12.84 -5.16
N GLU A 84 1.45 -13.31 -5.10
CA GLU A 84 1.15 -14.72 -4.78
C GLU A 84 1.64 -15.61 -5.93
N LEU A 85 2.30 -16.71 -5.57
CA LEU A 85 2.83 -17.64 -6.55
C LEU A 85 1.70 -18.43 -7.20
N TYR A 86 1.80 -18.62 -8.52
CA TYR A 86 0.92 -19.46 -9.31
C TYR A 86 1.71 -20.22 -10.37
N GLN A 87 1.15 -21.29 -10.90
CA GLN A 87 1.78 -22.13 -11.92
C GLN A 87 2.11 -21.33 -13.19
N GLY A 88 3.37 -21.37 -13.62
CA GLY A 88 3.84 -20.69 -14.82
C GLY A 88 4.10 -19.20 -14.67
N LEU A 89 4.20 -18.68 -13.43
CA LEU A 89 4.54 -17.27 -13.20
C LEU A 89 5.88 -16.92 -13.82
N GLU A 90 5.91 -15.84 -14.61
CA GLU A 90 7.11 -15.28 -15.21
C GLU A 90 7.46 -13.95 -14.55
N ALA A 91 8.70 -13.81 -14.08
CA ALA A 91 9.22 -12.57 -13.53
C ALA A 91 10.65 -12.31 -13.96
N GLU A 92 11.00 -11.03 -14.06
CA GLU A 92 12.36 -10.58 -14.37
C GLU A 92 12.82 -9.52 -13.36
N SER A 93 14.13 -9.54 -13.08
CA SER A 93 14.78 -8.48 -12.30
C SER A 93 14.82 -7.18 -13.09
N GLN A 94 14.71 -6.04 -12.37
CA GLN A 94 14.77 -4.73 -13.00
C GLN A 94 16.16 -4.10 -12.86
N ASN A 95 16.43 -3.14 -13.77
CA ASN A 95 17.59 -2.26 -13.74
C ASN A 95 18.94 -2.98 -13.80
N ARG A 96 19.10 -3.92 -14.72
CA ARG A 96 20.35 -4.65 -14.98
C ARG A 96 20.80 -4.54 -16.43
N TRP A 97 22.10 -4.62 -16.67
CA TRP A 97 22.65 -4.74 -18.03
C TRP A 97 24.08 -5.30 -18.02
N PRO A 98 24.39 -6.43 -18.74
CA PRO A 98 23.44 -7.25 -19.50
C PRO A 98 22.68 -8.27 -18.64
N SER A 99 23.15 -8.60 -17.42
CA SER A 99 22.50 -9.56 -16.53
C SER A 99 22.55 -9.11 -15.08
N LEU A 100 21.75 -9.77 -14.22
CA LEU A 100 21.71 -9.48 -12.79
C LEU A 100 23.04 -9.81 -12.10
N ASP A 101 23.65 -10.93 -12.44
CA ASP A 101 24.93 -11.39 -11.87
C ASP A 101 26.12 -10.57 -12.38
N PHE A 102 26.09 -10.15 -13.63
CA PHE A 102 27.14 -9.35 -14.27
C PHE A 102 26.53 -8.07 -14.85
N ASP A 103 26.50 -7.04 -14.02
CA ASP A 103 25.94 -5.73 -14.38
C ASP A 103 27.06 -4.72 -14.64
N LEU A 104 27.24 -4.34 -15.90
CA LEU A 104 28.27 -3.36 -16.30
C LEU A 104 27.96 -1.97 -15.77
N LEU A 105 26.68 -1.63 -15.56
CA LEU A 105 26.28 -0.33 -15.01
C LEU A 105 26.64 -0.20 -13.52
N SER A 106 27.06 -1.26 -12.84
CA SER A 106 27.61 -1.21 -11.47
C SER A 106 28.83 -0.31 -11.34
N ILE A 107 29.47 0.09 -12.47
CA ILE A 107 30.48 1.14 -12.51
C ILE A 107 30.01 2.47 -11.94
N ASN A 108 28.68 2.73 -11.94
CA ASN A 108 28.09 3.90 -11.32
C ASN A 108 28.37 3.99 -9.80
N SER A 109 28.62 2.85 -9.16
CA SER A 109 29.07 2.85 -7.75
C SER A 109 30.42 3.56 -7.56
N PHE A 110 31.33 3.42 -8.51
CA PHE A 110 32.63 4.12 -8.50
C PHE A 110 32.46 5.60 -8.87
N LEU A 111 31.49 5.91 -9.73
CA LEU A 111 31.15 7.29 -10.12
C LEU A 111 30.26 7.99 -9.09
N SER A 112 29.99 7.36 -7.96
CA SER A 112 29.09 7.88 -6.93
C SER A 112 29.41 9.31 -6.41
N PRO A 113 30.66 9.81 -6.36
CA PRO A 113 30.91 11.20 -6.00
C PRO A 113 30.29 12.23 -6.95
N PHE A 114 30.06 11.84 -8.24
CA PHE A 114 29.42 12.69 -9.24
C PHE A 114 27.89 12.53 -9.28
N LEU A 115 27.35 11.52 -8.57
CA LEU A 115 25.94 11.18 -8.53
C LEU A 115 25.32 11.47 -7.14
N THR A 116 25.82 12.47 -6.44
CA THR A 116 25.29 12.92 -5.14
C THR A 116 23.88 13.56 -5.31
N ALA A 117 23.20 13.83 -4.20
CA ALA A 117 21.92 14.55 -4.24
C ALA A 117 22.01 15.82 -5.10
N GLY A 118 20.99 16.06 -5.92
CA GLY A 118 20.95 17.20 -6.84
C GLY A 118 21.91 17.11 -8.05
N PHE A 119 22.51 15.95 -8.35
CA PHE A 119 23.48 15.79 -9.44
C PHE A 119 22.98 16.27 -10.78
N TYR A 120 21.67 16.12 -11.08
CA TYR A 120 21.06 16.59 -12.32
C TYR A 120 20.97 18.12 -12.41
N TYR A 121 21.02 18.84 -11.30
CA TYR A 121 21.14 20.31 -11.28
C TYR A 121 22.59 20.83 -11.35
N LYS A 122 23.59 19.97 -11.15
CA LYS A 122 25.00 20.33 -11.05
C LYS A 122 25.83 19.73 -12.18
N THR A 123 25.80 18.41 -12.33
CA THR A 123 26.69 17.67 -13.21
C THR A 123 26.25 17.73 -14.66
N PHE A 124 24.94 17.74 -14.94
CA PHE A 124 24.39 17.60 -16.31
C PHE A 124 23.71 18.88 -16.84
N MET A 125 23.91 20.02 -16.20
CA MET A 125 23.32 21.29 -16.65
C MET A 125 24.13 22.03 -17.71
N TRP A 126 25.35 21.59 -18.01
CA TRP A 126 26.19 22.21 -19.03
C TRP A 126 26.67 21.20 -20.05
N PRO A 127 26.60 21.50 -21.39
CA PRO A 127 25.86 22.61 -21.98
C PRO A 127 24.35 22.44 -21.88
N ALA A 128 23.62 23.49 -21.48
CA ALA A 128 22.19 23.46 -21.23
C ALA A 128 21.36 22.98 -22.45
N ALA A 129 21.83 23.25 -23.67
CA ALA A 129 21.17 22.82 -24.91
C ALA A 129 21.13 21.28 -25.10
N LEU A 130 21.94 20.52 -24.36
CA LEU A 130 21.95 19.05 -24.40
C LEU A 130 21.00 18.44 -23.39
N TRP A 131 20.38 19.20 -22.49
CA TRP A 131 19.53 18.66 -21.46
C TRP A 131 18.40 17.81 -22.01
N GLU A 132 17.53 18.37 -22.84
CA GLU A 132 16.37 17.65 -23.40
C GLU A 132 16.75 16.58 -24.43
N LYS A 133 17.85 16.82 -25.17
CA LYS A 133 18.23 15.95 -26.30
C LYS A 133 19.09 14.76 -25.90
N LEU A 134 19.88 14.88 -24.84
CA LEU A 134 20.87 13.87 -24.45
C LEU A 134 20.77 13.48 -22.99
N TYR A 135 20.90 14.43 -22.04
CA TYR A 135 21.04 14.09 -20.63
C TYR A 135 19.75 13.51 -20.02
N GLU A 136 18.63 14.18 -20.18
CA GLU A 136 17.34 13.74 -19.67
C GLU A 136 16.92 12.36 -20.19
N PRO A 137 16.97 12.07 -21.50
CA PRO A 137 16.64 10.75 -22.02
C PRO A 137 17.54 9.63 -21.48
N ILE A 138 18.85 9.91 -21.29
CA ILE A 138 19.78 8.92 -20.70
C ILE A 138 19.45 8.70 -19.23
N ILE A 139 19.30 9.78 -18.44
CA ILE A 139 18.98 9.72 -17.01
C ILE A 139 17.64 8.99 -16.80
N ARG A 140 16.62 9.32 -17.57
CA ARG A 140 15.31 8.67 -17.50
C ARG A 140 15.38 7.17 -17.81
N ARG A 141 16.16 6.76 -18.81
CA ARG A 141 16.37 5.33 -19.12
C ARG A 141 17.15 4.62 -18.01
N ALA A 142 18.12 5.30 -17.40
CA ALA A 142 18.93 4.75 -16.33
C ALA A 142 18.20 4.75 -14.97
N ALA A 143 17.06 5.45 -14.85
CA ALA A 143 16.32 5.56 -13.59
C ALA A 143 15.69 4.24 -13.10
N GLY A 144 15.73 3.17 -13.92
CA GLY A 144 15.35 1.82 -13.49
C GLY A 144 13.88 1.61 -13.13
N LEU A 145 13.01 2.51 -13.56
CA LEU A 145 11.56 2.45 -13.26
C LEU A 145 10.78 1.52 -14.20
N GLY A 146 11.48 0.64 -14.94
CA GLY A 146 10.88 -0.28 -15.91
C GLY A 146 10.30 0.39 -17.14
N LYS A 147 9.73 -0.40 -18.04
CA LYS A 147 9.06 0.08 -19.25
C LYS A 147 7.66 -0.48 -19.34
N ALA A 148 6.69 0.36 -19.70
CA ALA A 148 5.39 -0.12 -20.14
C ALA A 148 5.54 -1.02 -21.39
N SER A 149 4.58 -1.94 -21.59
CA SER A 149 4.63 -2.87 -22.76
C SER A 149 4.56 -2.11 -24.08
N GLY A 150 3.85 -0.97 -24.14
CA GLY A 150 3.55 -0.25 -25.38
C GLY A 150 2.55 -0.97 -26.29
N LEU A 151 1.98 -2.08 -25.82
CA LEU A 151 0.95 -2.87 -26.48
C LEU A 151 -0.41 -2.61 -25.83
N ASP A 152 -1.49 -2.91 -26.55
CA ASP A 152 -2.84 -2.82 -26.03
C ASP A 152 -3.01 -3.77 -24.83
N ASP A 153 -3.55 -3.25 -23.73
CA ASP A 153 -3.79 -4.03 -22.53
C ASP A 153 -4.99 -4.95 -22.70
N PRO A 154 -4.82 -6.28 -22.69
CA PRO A 154 -5.90 -7.23 -22.89
C PRO A 154 -6.79 -7.43 -21.65
N ASP A 155 -6.36 -6.91 -20.50
CA ASP A 155 -7.05 -7.12 -19.23
C ASP A 155 -8.27 -6.19 -19.08
N HIS A 156 -9.24 -6.63 -18.30
CA HIS A 156 -10.44 -5.87 -17.96
C HIS A 156 -10.34 -5.34 -16.54
N TYR A 157 -10.87 -4.15 -16.33
CA TYR A 157 -10.91 -3.47 -15.04
C TYR A 157 -12.33 -3.02 -14.73
N GLU A 158 -12.70 -3.10 -13.47
CA GLU A 158 -14.03 -2.75 -13.00
C GLU A 158 -14.00 -1.63 -11.97
N LYS A 159 -15.02 -0.78 -11.96
CA LYS A 159 -15.28 0.21 -10.91
C LYS A 159 -16.60 -0.15 -10.24
N SER A 160 -16.56 -0.24 -8.91
CA SER A 160 -17.75 -0.61 -8.13
C SER A 160 -17.89 0.29 -6.91
N THR A 161 -19.12 0.48 -6.46
CA THR A 161 -19.45 1.21 -5.24
C THR A 161 -19.96 0.24 -4.18
N LEU A 162 -19.58 0.47 -2.93
CA LEU A 162 -20.00 -0.34 -1.79
C LEU A 162 -20.35 0.58 -0.63
N PHE A 163 -21.46 0.27 0.06
CA PHE A 163 -21.92 1.00 1.23
C PHE A 163 -21.86 0.08 2.45
N CYS A 164 -21.40 0.63 3.59
CA CYS A 164 -21.36 -0.09 4.87
C CYS A 164 -21.59 0.85 6.05
N ASP A 165 -21.97 0.27 7.18
CA ASP A 165 -22.10 1.01 8.42
C ASP A 165 -20.72 1.23 9.06
N VAL A 166 -19.86 0.19 9.05
CA VAL A 166 -18.50 0.21 9.56
C VAL A 166 -17.52 -0.36 8.55
N LEU A 167 -16.53 0.44 8.15
CA LEU A 167 -15.36 0.00 7.39
C LEU A 167 -14.21 -0.26 8.35
N VAL A 168 -13.65 -1.47 8.32
CA VAL A 168 -12.42 -1.81 9.03
C VAL A 168 -11.28 -1.97 8.03
N ILE A 169 -10.18 -1.24 8.22
CA ILE A 169 -9.03 -1.20 7.31
C ILE A 169 -7.85 -1.91 7.97
N GLY A 170 -7.50 -3.08 7.44
CA GLY A 170 -6.49 -3.99 7.98
C GLY A 170 -7.08 -5.05 8.89
N SER A 171 -6.60 -6.30 8.76
CA SER A 171 -7.07 -7.47 9.48
C SER A 171 -6.09 -8.03 10.51
N GLY A 172 -5.19 -7.19 11.02
CA GLY A 172 -4.39 -7.52 12.20
C GLY A 172 -5.26 -7.72 13.45
N PRO A 173 -4.68 -8.01 14.63
CA PRO A 173 -5.46 -8.29 15.84
C PRO A 173 -6.48 -7.19 16.17
N ALA A 174 -6.11 -5.92 16.03
CA ALA A 174 -7.03 -4.80 16.24
C ALA A 174 -8.18 -4.78 15.24
N GLY A 175 -7.90 -5.05 13.96
CA GLY A 175 -8.92 -5.06 12.91
C GLY A 175 -9.88 -6.23 13.02
N LEU A 176 -9.39 -7.43 13.31
CA LEU A 176 -10.24 -8.61 13.53
C LEU A 176 -11.19 -8.37 14.72
N MET A 177 -10.68 -7.82 15.82
CA MET A 177 -11.51 -7.49 16.98
C MET A 177 -12.53 -6.38 16.68
N ALA A 178 -12.13 -5.35 15.93
CA ALA A 178 -13.05 -4.27 15.55
C ALA A 178 -14.18 -4.76 14.64
N ALA A 179 -13.85 -5.58 13.64
CA ALA A 179 -14.83 -6.17 12.74
C ALA A 179 -15.81 -7.07 13.50
N ARG A 180 -15.29 -7.93 14.40
CA ARG A 180 -16.10 -8.81 15.25
C ARG A 180 -17.05 -8.03 16.15
N ALA A 181 -16.55 -6.99 16.83
CA ALA A 181 -17.35 -6.18 17.74
C ALA A 181 -18.47 -5.43 17.02
N ALA A 182 -18.16 -4.86 15.84
CA ALA A 182 -19.15 -4.17 15.02
C ALA A 182 -20.19 -5.15 14.43
N ALA A 183 -19.78 -6.31 13.91
CA ALA A 183 -20.68 -7.33 13.37
C ALA A 183 -21.65 -7.87 14.42
N ARG A 184 -21.14 -8.23 15.60
CA ARG A 184 -21.98 -8.68 16.73
C ARG A 184 -23.00 -7.65 17.20
N SER A 185 -22.73 -6.37 16.96
CA SER A 185 -23.68 -5.28 17.24
C SER A 185 -24.76 -5.14 16.17
N GLY A 186 -24.68 -5.90 15.05
CA GLY A 186 -25.64 -5.91 13.94
C GLY A 186 -25.35 -4.90 12.85
N ALA A 187 -24.15 -4.30 12.81
CA ALA A 187 -23.75 -3.40 11.75
C ALA A 187 -23.32 -4.16 10.48
N ARG A 188 -23.59 -3.59 9.30
CA ARG A 188 -23.01 -4.06 8.05
C ARG A 188 -21.53 -3.67 8.02
N VAL A 189 -20.65 -4.68 8.06
CA VAL A 189 -19.20 -4.49 8.16
C VAL A 189 -18.51 -4.82 6.84
N VAL A 190 -17.62 -3.95 6.41
CA VAL A 190 -16.63 -4.26 5.37
C VAL A 190 -15.26 -4.32 6.03
N LEU A 191 -14.58 -5.47 5.93
CA LEU A 191 -13.19 -5.66 6.35
C LEU A 191 -12.32 -5.70 5.10
N ALA A 192 -11.47 -4.69 4.92
CA ALA A 192 -10.53 -4.61 3.79
C ALA A 192 -9.11 -5.00 4.24
N GLU A 193 -8.50 -5.98 3.56
CA GLU A 193 -7.17 -6.49 3.83
C GLU A 193 -6.34 -6.54 2.55
N GLU A 194 -5.14 -5.97 2.56
CA GLU A 194 -4.26 -5.94 1.38
C GLU A 194 -3.60 -7.31 1.06
N ASP A 195 -3.46 -8.17 2.07
CA ASP A 195 -2.95 -9.53 1.93
C ASP A 195 -4.05 -10.52 1.47
N SER A 196 -3.63 -11.69 1.01
CA SER A 196 -4.52 -12.83 0.70
C SER A 196 -5.06 -13.51 1.96
N ALA A 197 -4.32 -13.45 3.08
CA ALA A 197 -4.67 -14.04 4.36
C ALA A 197 -4.98 -12.96 5.40
N LEU A 198 -5.96 -13.24 6.27
CA LEU A 198 -6.27 -12.38 7.41
C LEU A 198 -5.35 -12.71 8.59
N GLY A 199 -5.03 -11.69 9.40
CA GLY A 199 -4.22 -11.84 10.61
C GLY A 199 -3.08 -10.83 10.72
N GLY A 200 -2.66 -10.23 9.60
CA GLY A 200 -1.54 -9.28 9.59
C GLY A 200 -0.28 -9.88 10.21
N ARG A 201 0.32 -9.20 11.17
CA ARG A 201 1.54 -9.65 11.85
C ARG A 201 1.39 -10.99 12.58
N LEU A 202 0.19 -11.38 13.00
CA LEU A 202 -0.04 -12.67 13.66
C LEU A 202 0.36 -13.88 12.80
N LEU A 203 0.39 -13.73 11.47
CA LEU A 203 0.82 -14.78 10.55
C LEU A 203 2.33 -15.04 10.61
N GLY A 204 3.11 -14.05 11.03
CA GLY A 204 4.56 -14.13 11.14
C GLY A 204 5.10 -14.29 12.58
N ASP A 205 4.26 -14.15 13.60
CA ASP A 205 4.64 -14.24 15.01
C ASP A 205 4.27 -15.59 15.62
N GLN A 206 5.00 -16.01 16.67
CA GLN A 206 4.72 -17.22 17.44
C GLN A 206 4.19 -16.88 18.84
N ARG A 207 3.10 -16.14 18.92
CA ARG A 207 2.45 -15.77 20.18
C ARG A 207 1.27 -16.68 20.46
N ILE A 208 0.88 -16.75 21.73
CA ILE A 208 -0.29 -17.51 22.17
C ILE A 208 -1.42 -16.54 22.52
N ILE A 209 -2.61 -16.80 21.98
CA ILE A 209 -3.84 -16.05 22.21
C ILE A 209 -4.94 -17.05 22.57
N ASP A 210 -5.50 -16.98 23.77
CA ASP A 210 -6.49 -17.95 24.29
C ASP A 210 -6.05 -19.42 24.15
N GLY A 211 -4.75 -19.70 24.33
CA GLY A 211 -4.19 -21.05 24.21
C GLY A 211 -3.96 -21.53 22.77
N LEU A 212 -4.28 -20.74 21.75
CA LEU A 212 -4.02 -21.03 20.33
C LEU A 212 -2.76 -20.29 19.87
N SER A 213 -2.08 -20.83 18.88
CA SER A 213 -1.05 -20.03 18.17
C SER A 213 -1.70 -18.81 17.50
N SER A 214 -0.92 -17.75 17.29
CA SER A 214 -1.41 -16.50 16.69
C SER A 214 -2.05 -16.72 15.31
N ALA A 215 -1.49 -17.60 14.48
CA ALA A 215 -2.04 -17.93 13.17
C ALA A 215 -3.37 -18.72 13.27
N GLU A 216 -3.46 -19.71 14.18
CA GLU A 216 -4.70 -20.46 14.42
C GLU A 216 -5.80 -19.56 14.98
N TRP A 217 -5.46 -18.64 15.90
CA TRP A 217 -6.42 -17.66 16.42
C TRP A 217 -6.92 -16.74 15.30
N ALA A 218 -6.04 -16.24 14.44
CA ALA A 218 -6.41 -15.41 13.30
C ALA A 218 -7.33 -16.15 12.32
N ALA A 219 -7.04 -17.44 12.02
CA ALA A 219 -7.88 -18.28 11.17
C ALA A 219 -9.27 -18.52 11.78
N LYS A 220 -9.34 -18.77 13.10
CA LYS A 220 -10.59 -18.90 13.83
C LYS A 220 -11.44 -17.62 13.74
N MET A 221 -10.81 -16.46 13.96
CA MET A 221 -11.49 -15.16 13.85
C MET A 221 -11.98 -14.87 12.43
N ALA A 222 -11.18 -15.24 11.42
CA ALA A 222 -11.58 -15.13 10.02
C ALA A 222 -12.83 -15.96 9.71
N ALA A 223 -12.84 -17.22 10.15
CA ALA A 223 -13.98 -18.12 9.96
C ALA A 223 -15.24 -17.63 10.70
N GLU A 224 -15.10 -17.07 11.92
CA GLU A 224 -16.22 -16.43 12.63
C GLU A 224 -16.80 -15.26 11.82
N LEU A 225 -15.96 -14.39 11.29
CA LEU A 225 -16.40 -13.24 10.49
C LEU A 225 -17.00 -13.64 9.13
N GLU A 226 -16.49 -14.69 8.49
CA GLU A 226 -17.04 -15.23 7.23
C GLU A 226 -18.44 -15.84 7.39
N ALA A 227 -18.75 -16.33 8.58
CA ALA A 227 -20.06 -16.90 8.90
C ALA A 227 -21.14 -15.82 9.16
N GLU A 228 -20.73 -14.55 9.39
CA GLU A 228 -21.68 -13.47 9.67
C GLU A 228 -22.27 -12.91 8.36
N PRO A 229 -23.60 -12.91 8.18
CA PRO A 229 -24.25 -12.56 6.90
C PRO A 229 -24.05 -11.09 6.47
N ASP A 230 -23.88 -10.19 7.44
CA ASP A 230 -23.71 -8.75 7.21
C ASP A 230 -22.21 -8.32 7.22
N VAL A 231 -21.29 -9.29 7.14
CA VAL A 231 -19.87 -9.03 7.02
C VAL A 231 -19.37 -9.35 5.61
N ARG A 232 -18.74 -8.38 4.99
CA ARG A 232 -18.05 -8.56 3.70
C ARG A 232 -16.55 -8.42 3.89
N ILE A 233 -15.80 -9.48 3.64
CA ILE A 233 -14.34 -9.49 3.68
C ILE A 233 -13.81 -9.27 2.26
N LEU A 234 -13.02 -8.21 2.09
CA LEU A 234 -12.31 -7.89 0.86
C LEU A 234 -10.82 -8.20 1.05
N ARG A 235 -10.40 -9.41 0.68
CA ARG A 235 -8.98 -9.81 0.65
C ARG A 235 -8.29 -9.18 -0.56
N ARG A 236 -6.97 -9.10 -0.55
CA ARG A 236 -6.15 -8.52 -1.63
C ARG A 236 -6.56 -7.10 -1.99
N THR A 237 -7.12 -6.38 -0.99
CA THR A 237 -7.75 -5.07 -1.18
C THR A 237 -7.04 -4.00 -0.37
N ALA A 238 -6.24 -3.18 -1.03
CA ALA A 238 -5.54 -2.07 -0.41
C ALA A 238 -6.39 -0.80 -0.42
N VAL A 239 -6.72 -0.25 0.75
CA VAL A 239 -7.34 1.07 0.87
C VAL A 239 -6.27 2.13 0.67
N PHE A 240 -6.28 2.82 -0.45
CA PHE A 240 -5.24 3.75 -0.86
C PHE A 240 -5.58 5.22 -0.63
N GLY A 241 -6.83 5.54 -0.34
CA GLY A 241 -7.27 6.93 -0.22
C GLY A 241 -8.48 7.14 0.67
N VAL A 242 -8.50 8.30 1.34
CA VAL A 242 -9.63 8.82 2.13
C VAL A 242 -10.05 10.15 1.54
N TYR A 243 -11.36 10.32 1.34
CA TYR A 243 -11.98 11.46 0.69
C TYR A 243 -13.16 11.97 1.52
N ASP A 244 -13.71 13.12 1.12
CA ASP A 244 -14.84 13.72 1.81
C ASP A 244 -16.08 12.81 1.87
N GLY A 245 -16.96 13.06 2.84
CA GLY A 245 -18.23 12.36 2.99
C GLY A 245 -18.10 10.88 3.35
N GLY A 246 -17.07 10.48 4.11
CA GLY A 246 -16.85 9.09 4.51
C GLY A 246 -16.54 8.17 3.33
N THR A 247 -15.97 8.72 2.25
CA THR A 247 -15.62 7.97 1.03
C THR A 247 -14.18 7.47 1.10
N TYR A 248 -13.96 6.21 0.74
CA TYR A 248 -12.66 5.54 0.67
C TYR A 248 -12.43 4.95 -0.70
N GLY A 249 -11.23 5.13 -1.24
CA GLY A 249 -10.78 4.45 -2.46
C GLY A 249 -10.00 3.19 -2.09
N ALA A 250 -10.36 2.06 -2.69
CA ALA A 250 -9.63 0.81 -2.50
C ALA A 250 -9.42 0.08 -3.83
N LEU A 251 -8.30 -0.65 -3.92
CA LEU A 251 -7.96 -1.47 -5.07
C LEU A 251 -7.95 -2.94 -4.68
N GLU A 252 -8.85 -3.73 -5.26
CA GLU A 252 -8.91 -5.18 -5.14
C GLU A 252 -8.16 -5.82 -6.31
N ARG A 253 -7.21 -6.71 -6.01
CA ARG A 253 -6.53 -7.57 -6.98
C ARG A 253 -7.34 -8.85 -7.16
N VAL A 254 -8.35 -8.81 -8.07
CA VAL A 254 -9.36 -9.88 -8.22
C VAL A 254 -8.75 -11.15 -8.79
N SER A 255 -7.90 -11.03 -9.82
CA SER A 255 -7.35 -12.18 -10.53
C SER A 255 -5.84 -12.11 -10.79
N ASP A 256 -5.12 -11.17 -10.17
CA ASP A 256 -3.66 -11.07 -10.31
C ASP A 256 -2.89 -12.33 -9.83
N HIS A 257 -3.51 -13.10 -8.92
CA HIS A 257 -2.96 -14.33 -8.33
C HIS A 257 -3.32 -15.61 -9.11
N LEU A 258 -4.01 -15.50 -10.24
CA LEU A 258 -4.44 -16.63 -11.04
C LEU A 258 -3.61 -16.73 -12.32
N ALA A 259 -3.18 -17.94 -12.66
CA ALA A 259 -2.53 -18.24 -13.94
C ALA A 259 -3.48 -17.97 -15.12
N GLU A 260 -4.70 -18.45 -14.99
CA GLU A 260 -5.79 -18.29 -15.97
C GLU A 260 -7.00 -17.65 -15.28
N PRO A 261 -7.17 -16.32 -15.40
CA PRO A 261 -8.36 -15.64 -14.89
C PRO A 261 -9.62 -16.09 -15.61
N HIS A 262 -10.74 -16.14 -14.92
CA HIS A 262 -12.05 -16.33 -15.55
C HIS A 262 -12.31 -15.26 -16.62
N HIS A 263 -12.84 -15.64 -17.77
CA HIS A 263 -13.08 -14.75 -18.92
C HIS A 263 -13.84 -13.46 -18.59
N HIS A 264 -14.78 -13.52 -17.62
CA HIS A 264 -15.59 -12.36 -17.19
C HIS A 264 -15.07 -11.70 -15.90
N ALA A 265 -14.01 -12.21 -15.28
CA ALA A 265 -13.46 -11.60 -14.08
C ALA A 265 -12.56 -10.41 -14.44
N PRO A 266 -12.70 -9.26 -13.78
CA PRO A 266 -11.76 -8.19 -13.96
C PRO A 266 -10.40 -8.60 -13.38
N ARG A 267 -9.32 -8.07 -13.94
CA ARG A 267 -8.00 -8.22 -13.34
C ARG A 267 -7.96 -7.54 -11.98
N GLN A 268 -8.42 -6.29 -11.93
CA GLN A 268 -8.50 -5.49 -10.72
C GLN A 268 -9.82 -4.73 -10.68
N ARG A 269 -10.30 -4.46 -9.46
CA ARG A 269 -11.52 -3.69 -9.23
C ARG A 269 -11.20 -2.48 -8.36
N LEU A 270 -11.59 -1.31 -8.83
CA LEU A 270 -11.53 -0.08 -8.07
C LEU A 270 -12.82 0.09 -7.28
N TRP A 271 -12.72 0.01 -5.97
CA TRP A 271 -13.83 0.24 -5.06
C TRP A 271 -13.94 1.70 -4.64
N ARG A 272 -15.13 2.23 -4.70
CA ARG A 272 -15.56 3.40 -3.97
C ARG A 272 -16.38 2.93 -2.78
N ILE A 273 -15.80 2.93 -1.59
CA ILE A 273 -16.47 2.50 -0.36
C ILE A 273 -16.99 3.74 0.36
N VAL A 274 -18.28 3.78 0.66
CA VAL A 274 -18.91 4.84 1.46
C VAL A 274 -19.30 4.24 2.80
N ALA A 275 -18.67 4.70 3.88
CA ALA A 275 -18.85 4.18 5.22
C ALA A 275 -19.37 5.26 6.18
N LYS A 276 -20.32 4.90 7.04
CA LYS A 276 -20.77 5.81 8.11
C LYS A 276 -19.68 6.04 9.14
N ARG A 277 -18.92 4.98 9.45
CA ARG A 277 -17.77 5.00 10.36
C ARG A 277 -16.65 4.13 9.82
N ALA A 278 -15.41 4.45 10.20
CA ALA A 278 -14.24 3.64 9.86
C ALA A 278 -13.35 3.38 11.08
N VAL A 279 -12.75 2.20 11.12
CA VAL A 279 -11.68 1.85 12.06
C VAL A 279 -10.42 1.54 11.26
N LEU A 280 -9.42 2.41 11.37
CA LEU A 280 -8.10 2.21 10.77
C LEU A 280 -7.26 1.32 11.69
N ALA A 281 -6.99 0.10 11.26
CA ALA A 281 -6.18 -0.91 11.96
C ALA A 281 -5.02 -1.40 11.08
N ALA A 282 -4.42 -0.49 10.28
CA ALA A 282 -3.40 -0.79 9.28
C ALA A 282 -2.00 -1.06 9.87
N GLY A 283 -1.89 -1.23 11.19
CA GLY A 283 -0.67 -1.65 11.85
C GLY A 283 0.46 -0.63 11.81
N ALA A 284 1.70 -1.12 11.87
CA ALA A 284 2.92 -0.33 11.83
C ALA A 284 3.97 -1.02 10.95
N ILE A 285 4.85 -0.22 10.35
CA ILE A 285 5.96 -0.67 9.50
C ILE A 285 7.24 -0.69 10.33
N GLU A 286 8.00 -1.78 10.27
CA GLU A 286 9.27 -1.90 10.96
C GLU A 286 10.31 -0.99 10.31
N ARG A 287 11.07 -0.27 11.15
CA ARG A 287 12.08 0.69 10.73
C ARG A 287 13.45 0.03 10.64
N PRO A 288 14.21 0.21 9.54
CA PRO A 288 15.59 -0.25 9.44
C PRO A 288 16.52 0.59 10.31
N LEU A 289 17.68 0.00 10.67
CA LEU A 289 18.82 0.69 11.26
C LEU A 289 19.77 1.20 10.19
N VAL A 290 20.37 2.38 10.41
CA VAL A 290 21.26 3.04 9.45
C VAL A 290 22.72 2.86 9.88
N PHE A 291 23.44 1.98 9.17
CA PHE A 291 24.85 1.65 9.42
C PHE A 291 25.59 1.40 8.10
N GLY A 292 26.90 1.21 8.15
CA GLY A 292 27.71 1.09 6.93
C GLY A 292 27.37 -0.15 6.09
N ASN A 293 27.12 0.04 4.80
CA ASN A 293 26.76 -1.00 3.84
C ASN A 293 25.48 -1.79 4.23
N ASN A 294 24.52 -1.11 4.83
CA ASN A 294 23.25 -1.71 5.29
C ASN A 294 22.27 -2.10 4.17
N ASP A 295 22.72 -2.09 2.94
CA ASP A 295 21.95 -2.34 1.71
C ASP A 295 22.18 -3.73 1.09
N ARG A 296 23.09 -4.53 1.65
CA ARG A 296 23.50 -5.79 1.03
C ARG A 296 22.43 -6.88 1.14
N PRO A 297 22.24 -7.69 0.10
CA PRO A 297 21.39 -8.90 0.19
C PRO A 297 21.80 -9.78 1.37
N GLY A 298 20.83 -10.21 2.16
CA GLY A 298 21.03 -10.89 3.45
C GLY A 298 20.94 -9.95 4.66
N ILE A 299 20.70 -8.64 4.46
CA ILE A 299 20.30 -7.72 5.53
C ILE A 299 18.80 -7.53 5.42
N MET A 300 18.06 -7.86 6.48
CA MET A 300 16.61 -7.91 6.49
C MET A 300 16.05 -7.33 7.79
N LEU A 301 14.82 -6.85 7.75
CA LEU A 301 14.08 -6.49 8.96
C LEU A 301 13.82 -7.74 9.80
N ALA A 302 13.91 -7.61 11.12
CA ALA A 302 13.75 -8.73 12.05
C ALA A 302 12.34 -9.34 11.95
N GLY A 303 11.30 -8.50 11.81
CA GLY A 303 9.93 -8.94 11.57
C GLY A 303 9.77 -9.67 10.24
N ALA A 304 10.47 -9.26 9.19
CA ALA A 304 10.48 -9.97 7.91
C ALA A 304 11.12 -11.35 8.03
N VAL A 305 12.26 -11.46 8.72
CA VAL A 305 12.93 -12.75 8.99
C VAL A 305 11.97 -13.71 9.70
N ARG A 306 11.23 -13.24 10.71
CA ARG A 306 10.20 -14.03 11.38
C ARG A 306 9.05 -14.42 10.45
N THR A 307 8.59 -13.51 9.62
CA THR A 307 7.51 -13.78 8.65
C THR A 307 7.93 -14.85 7.64
N TYR A 308 9.13 -14.75 7.05
CA TYR A 308 9.62 -15.81 6.16
C TYR A 308 9.73 -17.15 6.87
N LEU A 309 10.20 -17.16 8.12
CA LEU A 309 10.34 -18.39 8.90
C LEU A 309 8.99 -19.01 9.24
N ASN A 310 8.09 -18.25 9.84
CA ASN A 310 6.87 -18.76 10.47
C ASN A 310 5.71 -18.92 9.49
N ARG A 311 5.57 -18.00 8.54
CA ARG A 311 4.50 -18.05 7.53
C ARG A 311 4.88 -18.91 6.34
N PHE A 312 6.10 -18.73 5.81
CA PHE A 312 6.51 -19.39 4.57
C PHE A 312 7.45 -20.61 4.79
N GLY A 313 7.91 -20.84 6.00
CA GLY A 313 8.83 -21.93 6.32
C GLY A 313 10.20 -21.79 5.67
N VAL A 314 10.68 -20.56 5.49
CA VAL A 314 11.95 -20.23 4.84
C VAL A 314 12.93 -19.63 5.84
N ALA A 315 14.06 -20.29 6.06
CA ALA A 315 15.19 -19.71 6.77
C ALA A 315 15.96 -18.76 5.85
N SER A 316 15.97 -17.46 6.18
CA SER A 316 16.60 -16.41 5.36
C SER A 316 18.14 -16.47 5.37
N GLY A 317 18.74 -17.28 6.22
CA GLY A 317 20.17 -17.49 6.34
C GLY A 317 20.49 -18.71 7.21
N SER A 318 21.76 -19.06 7.31
CA SER A 318 22.26 -20.17 8.12
C SER A 318 22.99 -19.70 9.39
N ASN A 319 23.55 -18.49 9.37
CA ASN A 319 24.24 -17.87 10.49
C ASN A 319 23.87 -16.37 10.58
N ALA A 320 23.13 -16.01 11.62
CA ALA A 320 22.57 -14.68 11.80
C ALA A 320 23.31 -13.83 12.85
N ILE A 321 23.30 -12.52 12.63
CA ILE A 321 23.49 -11.51 13.66
C ILE A 321 22.16 -10.77 13.79
N VAL A 322 21.66 -10.60 15.00
CA VAL A 322 20.45 -9.82 15.29
C VAL A 322 20.85 -8.48 15.85
N PHE A 323 20.55 -7.38 15.14
CA PHE A 323 20.90 -6.00 15.53
C PHE A 323 19.64 -5.19 15.78
N VAL A 324 19.37 -4.88 17.05
CA VAL A 324 18.10 -4.30 17.49
C VAL A 324 18.29 -3.27 18.58
N ASN A 325 17.39 -2.31 18.67
CA ASN A 325 17.34 -1.27 19.71
C ASN A 325 16.03 -1.32 20.54
N ASN A 326 15.28 -2.41 20.43
CA ASN A 326 13.97 -2.58 21.05
C ASN A 326 13.76 -4.05 21.50
N ASP A 327 12.83 -4.24 22.43
CA ASP A 327 12.60 -5.56 23.05
C ASP A 327 11.82 -6.52 22.17
N ASP A 328 10.90 -6.02 21.34
CA ASP A 328 10.05 -6.86 20.47
C ASP A 328 10.91 -7.71 19.50
N ALA A 329 11.86 -7.07 18.86
CA ALA A 329 12.69 -7.75 17.87
C ALA A 329 13.67 -8.76 18.47
N ALA A 330 13.94 -8.71 19.77
CA ALA A 330 14.80 -9.68 20.45
C ALA A 330 14.26 -11.12 20.36
N SER A 331 12.93 -11.29 20.27
CA SER A 331 12.28 -12.59 20.07
C SER A 331 12.75 -13.33 18.80
N THR A 332 13.22 -12.61 17.79
CA THR A 332 13.79 -13.17 16.55
C THR A 332 14.93 -14.15 16.82
N VAL A 333 15.70 -13.93 17.88
CA VAL A 333 16.78 -14.84 18.29
C VAL A 333 16.25 -16.24 18.66
N SER A 334 15.21 -16.29 19.51
CA SER A 334 14.65 -17.58 19.95
C SER A 334 13.99 -18.33 18.81
N GLU A 335 13.34 -17.62 17.89
CA GLU A 335 12.68 -18.21 16.75
C GLU A 335 13.69 -18.76 15.72
N LEU A 336 14.77 -18.04 15.45
CA LEU A 336 15.87 -18.51 14.59
C LEU A 336 16.56 -19.73 15.20
N ALA A 337 16.87 -19.69 16.49
CA ALA A 337 17.49 -20.82 17.19
C ALA A 337 16.59 -22.06 17.19
N ALA A 338 15.28 -21.90 17.42
CA ALA A 338 14.30 -22.99 17.36
C ALA A 338 14.20 -23.61 15.96
N ALA A 339 14.45 -22.82 14.91
CA ALA A 339 14.49 -23.28 13.53
C ALA A 339 15.84 -23.90 13.10
N GLY A 340 16.83 -23.96 14.00
CA GLY A 340 18.15 -24.50 13.72
C GLY A 340 19.10 -23.54 13.00
N VAL A 341 18.75 -22.24 12.92
CA VAL A 341 19.65 -21.21 12.41
C VAL A 341 20.61 -20.79 13.51
N SER A 342 21.90 -20.80 13.21
CA SER A 342 22.92 -20.32 14.16
C SER A 342 22.78 -18.81 14.34
N VAL A 343 22.85 -18.33 15.60
CA VAL A 343 22.86 -16.89 15.89
C VAL A 343 24.17 -16.53 16.57
N SER A 344 25.07 -15.86 15.84
CA SER A 344 26.43 -15.51 16.31
C SER A 344 26.41 -14.49 17.44
N ALA A 345 25.48 -13.52 17.39
CA ALA A 345 25.31 -12.52 18.43
C ALA A 345 23.95 -11.79 18.32
N LEU A 346 23.47 -11.32 19.47
CA LEU A 346 22.50 -10.23 19.57
C LEU A 346 23.29 -8.95 19.90
N VAL A 347 23.20 -7.94 19.04
CA VAL A 347 23.83 -6.62 19.20
C VAL A 347 22.77 -5.61 19.59
N ASP A 348 22.93 -4.98 20.74
CA ASP A 348 21.98 -4.00 21.28
C ASP A 348 22.76 -2.72 21.66
N PRO A 349 22.44 -1.56 21.08
CA PRO A 349 23.14 -0.31 21.38
C PRO A 349 22.82 0.23 22.79
N ARG A 350 21.82 -0.31 23.45
CA ARG A 350 21.52 0.05 24.85
C ARG A 350 22.65 -0.45 25.76
N PRO A 351 23.23 0.43 26.61
CA PRO A 351 24.39 0.07 27.44
C PRO A 351 24.04 -0.95 28.54
N VAL A 352 22.75 -1.01 28.90
CA VAL A 352 22.22 -1.95 29.91
C VAL A 352 21.20 -2.86 29.23
N MET A 353 21.37 -4.17 29.41
CA MET A 353 20.39 -5.15 28.90
C MET A 353 19.02 -4.90 29.52
N SER A 354 17.99 -4.96 28.70
CA SER A 354 16.62 -5.00 29.21
C SER A 354 16.33 -6.36 29.86
N PRO A 355 15.34 -6.46 30.77
CA PRO A 355 14.95 -7.74 31.36
C PRO A 355 14.57 -8.80 30.33
N VAL A 356 14.01 -8.39 29.17
CA VAL A 356 13.67 -9.28 28.06
C VAL A 356 14.94 -9.89 27.44
N VAL A 357 15.93 -9.05 27.13
CA VAL A 357 17.21 -9.49 26.54
C VAL A 357 18.00 -10.33 27.53
N GLU A 358 17.98 -9.99 28.81
CA GLU A 358 18.65 -10.79 29.86
C GLU A 358 18.01 -12.19 30.00
N SER A 359 16.68 -12.27 30.03
CA SER A 359 15.95 -13.54 30.07
C SER A 359 16.25 -14.39 28.83
N LEU A 360 16.26 -13.75 27.65
CA LEU A 360 16.58 -14.40 26.38
C LEU A 360 18.00 -14.98 26.39
N ALA A 361 18.99 -14.20 26.82
CA ALA A 361 20.39 -14.61 26.92
C ALA A 361 20.54 -15.85 27.85
N LYS A 362 19.89 -15.85 29.01
CA LYS A 362 19.88 -16.99 29.95
C LYS A 362 19.24 -18.22 29.33
N LYS A 363 18.13 -18.08 28.60
CA LYS A 363 17.39 -19.19 27.99
C LYS A 363 18.12 -19.82 26.80
N THR A 364 18.75 -19.00 25.98
CA THR A 364 19.34 -19.45 24.68
C THR A 364 20.85 -19.65 24.74
N GLY A 365 21.55 -19.11 25.75
CA GLY A 365 23.01 -19.10 25.82
C GLY A 365 23.68 -18.22 24.76
N ILE A 366 22.93 -17.36 24.06
CA ILE A 366 23.45 -16.51 23.00
C ILE A 366 24.40 -15.44 23.53
N ARG A 367 25.39 -15.09 22.73
CA ARG A 367 26.24 -13.93 22.99
C ARG A 367 25.47 -12.63 22.81
N VAL A 368 25.31 -11.83 23.87
CA VAL A 368 24.76 -10.48 23.82
C VAL A 368 25.88 -9.46 23.88
N ILE A 369 25.84 -8.48 22.98
CA ILE A 369 26.76 -7.34 22.91
C ILE A 369 25.97 -6.08 23.22
N SER A 370 25.91 -5.73 24.50
CA SER A 370 25.25 -4.50 24.98
C SER A 370 26.15 -3.28 24.82
N GLY A 371 25.57 -2.11 24.53
CA GLY A 371 26.28 -0.88 24.21
C GLY A 371 27.07 -0.96 22.90
N GLY A 372 26.89 -2.03 22.13
CA GLY A 372 27.56 -2.25 20.85
C GLY A 372 26.70 -1.83 19.66
N SER A 373 27.35 -1.67 18.51
CA SER A 373 26.64 -1.37 17.25
C SER A 373 27.33 -2.02 16.07
N VAL A 374 26.55 -2.44 15.06
CA VAL A 374 27.09 -2.88 13.78
C VAL A 374 27.62 -1.65 13.04
N GLU A 375 28.95 -1.54 12.91
CA GLU A 375 29.59 -0.42 12.23
C GLU A 375 29.46 -0.54 10.72
N ARG A 376 29.64 -1.76 10.18
CA ARG A 376 29.41 -2.06 8.76
C ARG A 376 29.16 -3.53 8.50
N ALA A 377 28.40 -3.80 7.46
CA ALA A 377 28.31 -5.14 6.88
C ALA A 377 29.48 -5.42 5.93
N LEU A 378 29.96 -6.66 5.97
CA LEU A 378 30.99 -7.18 5.08
C LEU A 378 30.39 -8.01 3.94
N GLY A 379 31.17 -8.21 2.87
CA GLY A 379 30.75 -8.94 1.68
C GLY A 379 30.59 -8.02 0.46
N SER A 380 30.20 -8.53 -0.69
CA SER A 380 30.03 -7.77 -1.93
C SER A 380 28.60 -7.90 -2.50
N LYS A 381 28.25 -9.02 -3.13
CA LYS A 381 26.91 -9.33 -3.66
C LYS A 381 25.93 -9.76 -2.58
N SER A 382 26.41 -10.23 -1.45
CA SER A 382 25.64 -10.57 -0.26
C SER A 382 26.48 -10.34 0.99
N VAL A 383 25.82 -10.30 2.15
CA VAL A 383 26.50 -10.22 3.44
C VAL A 383 27.33 -11.49 3.70
N SER A 384 28.53 -11.34 4.24
CA SER A 384 29.42 -12.43 4.66
C SER A 384 29.94 -12.28 6.09
N GLY A 385 29.58 -11.18 6.76
CA GLY A 385 29.96 -10.88 8.13
C GLY A 385 29.62 -9.44 8.51
N ALA A 386 29.92 -9.08 9.73
CA ALA A 386 29.76 -7.72 10.24
C ALA A 386 30.97 -7.32 11.13
N GLU A 387 31.35 -6.06 11.05
CA GLU A 387 32.19 -5.38 12.03
C GLU A 387 31.31 -4.73 13.07
N ILE A 388 31.53 -5.09 14.33
CA ILE A 388 30.75 -4.63 15.47
C ILE A 388 31.67 -3.81 16.36
N ARG A 389 31.30 -2.57 16.67
CA ARG A 389 31.94 -1.76 17.66
C ARG A 389 31.41 -2.11 19.03
N LEU A 390 32.29 -2.48 19.93
CA LEU A 390 31.95 -2.78 21.32
C LEU A 390 31.87 -1.48 22.15
N GLN A 391 31.33 -1.57 23.36
CA GLN A 391 31.16 -0.45 24.26
C GLN A 391 32.49 0.23 24.65
N ASP A 392 33.59 -0.54 24.73
CA ASP A 392 34.93 -0.04 24.97
C ASP A 392 35.62 0.61 23.76
N GLY A 393 34.94 0.66 22.63
CA GLY A 393 35.43 1.21 21.38
C GLY A 393 36.25 0.24 20.52
N SER A 394 36.49 -0.97 20.97
CA SER A 394 37.19 -2.01 20.19
C SER A 394 36.29 -2.56 19.07
N LEU A 395 36.88 -3.18 18.05
CA LEU A 395 36.17 -3.78 16.91
C LEU A 395 36.22 -5.30 17.01
N LEU A 396 35.05 -5.89 16.84
CA LEU A 396 34.84 -7.33 16.73
C LEU A 396 34.30 -7.66 15.36
N THR A 397 34.94 -8.61 14.65
CA THR A 397 34.44 -9.12 13.39
C THR A 397 33.80 -10.48 13.60
N LEU A 398 32.53 -10.64 13.19
CA LEU A 398 31.82 -11.92 13.22
C LEU A 398 31.36 -12.31 11.81
N PRO A 399 31.51 -13.59 11.42
CA PRO A 399 30.94 -14.10 10.18
C PRO A 399 29.43 -14.23 10.32
N CYS A 400 28.69 -13.89 9.25
CA CYS A 400 27.25 -14.14 9.14
C CYS A 400 26.83 -14.08 7.67
N ASP A 401 25.74 -14.76 7.33
CA ASP A 401 25.08 -14.66 6.02
C ASP A 401 23.68 -13.99 6.11
N LEU A 402 23.31 -13.59 7.34
CA LEU A 402 22.08 -12.87 7.65
C LEU A 402 22.35 -11.80 8.73
N ILE A 403 21.86 -10.57 8.52
CA ILE A 403 21.74 -9.55 9.57
C ILE A 403 20.24 -9.23 9.69
N ALA A 404 19.63 -9.64 10.80
CA ALA A 404 18.26 -9.29 11.14
C ALA A 404 18.27 -7.98 11.95
N MET A 405 17.70 -6.89 11.41
CA MET A 405 17.74 -5.57 12.04
C MET A 405 16.36 -5.06 12.41
N SER A 406 16.28 -4.27 13.50
CA SER A 406 15.07 -3.52 13.84
C SER A 406 15.42 -2.21 14.55
N GLY A 407 14.91 -1.11 14.01
CA GLY A 407 15.01 0.24 14.59
C GLY A 407 13.73 0.67 15.30
N GLY A 408 12.77 -0.23 15.53
CA GLY A 408 11.45 0.02 16.07
C GLY A 408 10.37 0.07 15.00
N TRP A 409 9.21 0.62 15.33
CA TRP A 409 8.00 0.57 14.51
C TRP A 409 7.47 1.96 14.20
N ASN A 410 7.02 2.18 12.96
CA ASN A 410 6.38 3.40 12.51
C ASN A 410 4.88 3.14 12.27
N PRO A 411 3.96 3.74 13.03
CA PRO A 411 2.53 3.65 12.78
C PRO A 411 2.15 4.01 11.34
N SER A 412 1.20 3.27 10.75
CA SER A 412 0.71 3.51 9.39
C SER A 412 -0.28 4.67 9.35
N VAL A 413 0.23 5.90 9.44
CA VAL A 413 -0.57 7.14 9.58
C VAL A 413 -1.04 7.75 8.26
N HIS A 414 -0.69 7.19 7.11
CA HIS A 414 -0.90 7.82 5.81
C HIS A 414 -2.37 8.16 5.52
N LEU A 415 -3.31 7.27 5.84
CA LEU A 415 -4.74 7.52 5.60
C LEU A 415 -5.30 8.62 6.49
N THR A 416 -4.69 8.91 7.65
CA THR A 416 -5.12 10.01 8.51
C THR A 416 -4.71 11.38 7.98
N THR A 417 -3.78 11.44 7.03
CA THR A 417 -3.24 12.71 6.49
C THR A 417 -3.96 13.20 5.24
N HIS A 418 -4.77 12.37 4.58
CA HIS A 418 -5.37 12.69 3.29
C HIS A 418 -6.38 13.85 3.35
N LEU A 419 -7.00 14.10 4.50
CA LEU A 419 -7.88 15.24 4.76
C LEU A 419 -7.20 16.27 5.68
N ASN A 420 -5.91 16.57 5.41
CA ASN A 420 -5.10 17.57 6.11
C ASN A 420 -4.74 17.25 7.57
N GLY A 421 -4.97 16.02 8.06
CA GLY A 421 -4.44 15.57 9.34
C GLY A 421 -2.91 15.63 9.35
N ARG A 422 -2.32 15.98 10.49
CA ARG A 422 -0.85 15.98 10.66
C ARG A 422 -0.48 15.03 11.78
N PRO A 423 0.42 14.07 11.53
CA PRO A 423 0.96 13.21 12.56
C PRO A 423 1.72 14.03 13.61
N VAL A 424 1.68 13.56 14.86
CA VAL A 424 2.39 14.16 15.99
C VAL A 424 3.49 13.21 16.47
N TRP A 425 4.59 13.78 16.96
CA TRP A 425 5.72 13.01 17.48
C TRP A 425 5.40 12.44 18.86
N ASN A 426 5.64 11.15 19.05
CA ASN A 426 5.57 10.48 20.34
C ASN A 426 6.97 9.95 20.72
N SER A 427 7.60 10.58 21.69
CA SER A 427 8.96 10.25 22.12
C SER A 427 9.06 8.91 22.84
N SER A 428 7.99 8.42 23.48
CA SER A 428 8.01 7.15 24.23
C SER A 428 8.16 5.93 23.32
N ILE A 429 7.67 6.01 22.07
CA ILE A 429 7.80 4.96 21.05
C ILE A 429 8.72 5.39 19.90
N ALA A 430 9.30 6.60 19.98
CA ALA A 430 10.18 7.19 18.98
C ALA A 430 9.58 7.15 17.56
N ALA A 431 8.31 7.52 17.40
CA ALA A 431 7.58 7.48 16.13
C ALA A 431 6.49 8.57 16.04
N PHE A 432 6.04 8.84 14.82
CA PHE A 432 4.87 9.67 14.60
C PHE A 432 3.58 8.86 14.74
N VAL A 433 2.63 9.40 15.49
CA VAL A 433 1.29 8.85 15.69
C VAL A 433 0.25 9.76 15.05
N PRO A 434 -0.99 9.27 14.80
CA PRO A 434 -2.06 10.13 14.29
C PRO A 434 -2.30 11.35 15.20
N GLY A 435 -2.39 12.53 14.59
CA GLY A 435 -2.93 13.72 15.25
C GLY A 435 -4.43 13.83 15.00
N ALA A 436 -4.88 14.91 14.34
CA ALA A 436 -6.27 14.99 13.89
C ALA A 436 -6.56 13.91 12.82
N VAL A 437 -7.66 13.19 12.98
CA VAL A 437 -8.09 12.12 12.07
C VAL A 437 -9.30 12.57 11.24
N PRO A 438 -9.53 11.98 10.06
CA PRO A 438 -10.71 12.25 9.24
C PRO A 438 -12.01 12.06 10.03
N PRO A 439 -13.04 12.88 9.78
CA PRO A 439 -14.34 12.74 10.44
C PRO A 439 -14.91 11.33 10.29
N GLY A 440 -15.39 10.74 11.40
CA GLY A 440 -15.96 9.40 11.42
C GLY A 440 -14.94 8.26 11.43
N MET A 441 -13.63 8.55 11.46
CA MET A 441 -12.57 7.55 11.59
C MET A 441 -12.06 7.45 13.02
N ALA A 442 -11.81 6.23 13.49
CA ALA A 442 -11.00 5.92 14.68
C ALA A 442 -9.74 5.16 14.26
N VAL A 443 -8.67 5.21 15.05
CA VAL A 443 -7.42 4.52 14.76
C VAL A 443 -7.07 3.57 15.89
N ALA A 444 -6.92 2.27 15.60
CA ALA A 444 -6.72 1.21 16.57
C ALA A 444 -5.38 0.48 16.40
N GLY A 445 -4.89 -0.06 17.52
CA GLY A 445 -3.68 -0.89 17.57
C GLY A 445 -2.42 -0.12 17.17
N SER A 446 -1.47 -0.79 16.53
CA SER A 446 -0.15 -0.21 16.24
C SER A 446 -0.21 1.01 15.31
N ALA A 447 -1.29 1.18 14.52
CA ALA A 447 -1.51 2.39 13.73
C ALA A 447 -1.74 3.64 14.60
N SER A 448 -2.22 3.48 15.83
CA SER A 448 -2.36 4.55 16.81
C SER A 448 -1.12 4.75 17.69
N GLY A 449 -0.12 3.85 17.59
CA GLY A 449 1.05 3.80 18.46
C GLY A 449 0.92 2.82 19.64
N ALA A 450 -0.19 2.10 19.76
CA ALA A 450 -0.37 1.01 20.73
C ALA A 450 0.29 -0.27 20.18
N LEU A 451 1.53 -0.50 20.56
CA LEU A 451 2.36 -1.53 19.94
C LEU A 451 2.18 -2.92 20.56
N SER A 452 1.61 -3.04 21.78
CA SER A 452 1.39 -4.33 22.42
C SER A 452 0.18 -5.07 21.82
N LEU A 453 0.21 -6.40 21.83
CA LEU A 453 -0.88 -7.23 21.35
C LEU A 453 -2.14 -7.06 22.22
N ALA A 454 -1.96 -6.94 23.55
CA ALA A 454 -3.07 -6.71 24.48
C ALA A 454 -3.81 -5.38 24.20
N ASP A 455 -3.05 -4.30 23.96
CA ASP A 455 -3.63 -3.00 23.61
C ASP A 455 -4.33 -3.07 22.25
N ALA A 456 -3.73 -3.72 21.26
CA ALA A 456 -4.32 -3.86 19.94
C ALA A 456 -5.68 -4.59 19.99
N ILE A 457 -5.79 -5.68 20.77
CA ILE A 457 -7.02 -6.43 20.98
C ILE A 457 -8.07 -5.56 21.68
N THR A 458 -7.70 -4.90 22.78
CA THR A 458 -8.60 -4.09 23.59
C THR A 458 -9.13 -2.88 22.81
N MET A 459 -8.22 -2.15 22.13
CA MET A 459 -8.62 -1.00 21.33
C MET A 459 -9.48 -1.41 20.13
N GLY A 460 -9.17 -2.53 19.49
CA GLY A 460 -9.96 -3.06 18.38
C GLY A 460 -11.40 -3.31 18.81
N ASP A 461 -11.60 -4.05 19.89
CA ASP A 461 -12.94 -4.35 20.43
C ASP A 461 -13.70 -3.05 20.79
N SER A 462 -13.06 -2.14 21.55
CA SER A 462 -13.67 -0.88 21.95
C SER A 462 -14.08 -0.02 20.75
N PHE A 463 -13.17 0.23 19.83
CA PHE A 463 -13.45 1.10 18.68
C PHE A 463 -14.41 0.47 17.67
N GLY A 464 -14.45 -0.88 17.57
CA GLY A 464 -15.50 -1.57 16.82
C GLY A 464 -16.89 -1.36 17.41
N GLN A 465 -17.02 -1.45 18.74
CA GLN A 465 -18.26 -1.15 19.45
C GLN A 465 -18.67 0.32 19.28
N ASP A 466 -17.72 1.27 19.48
CA ASP A 466 -17.97 2.70 19.35
C ASP A 466 -18.40 3.10 17.94
N ALA A 467 -17.79 2.48 16.92
CA ALA A 467 -18.15 2.68 15.51
C ALA A 467 -19.58 2.19 15.24
N ALA A 468 -19.96 1.02 15.78
CA ALA A 468 -21.32 0.49 15.64
C ALA A 468 -22.34 1.39 16.36
N ILE A 469 -22.06 1.85 17.59
CA ILE A 469 -22.92 2.80 18.33
C ILE A 469 -23.12 4.08 17.51
N ALA A 470 -22.02 4.66 17.04
CA ALA A 470 -22.07 5.89 16.25
C ALA A 470 -22.74 5.72 14.87
N ALA A 471 -22.87 4.47 14.38
CA ALA A 471 -23.64 4.12 13.18
C ALA A 471 -25.13 3.83 13.48
N GLY A 472 -25.55 3.85 14.75
CA GLY A 472 -26.95 3.70 15.17
C GLY A 472 -27.31 2.33 15.78
N PHE A 473 -26.32 1.48 16.08
CA PHE A 473 -26.53 0.14 16.65
C PHE A 473 -26.29 0.12 18.15
N LYS A 474 -26.68 -0.97 18.80
CA LYS A 474 -26.45 -1.19 20.24
C LYS A 474 -25.23 -2.10 20.41
N ALA A 475 -24.25 -1.64 21.19
CA ALA A 475 -23.06 -2.44 21.49
C ALA A 475 -23.41 -3.76 22.20
N LYS A 476 -22.75 -4.82 21.82
CA LYS A 476 -22.76 -6.12 22.50
C LYS A 476 -21.37 -6.39 23.06
N LYS A 477 -21.22 -6.38 24.38
CA LYS A 477 -19.95 -6.71 25.04
C LYS A 477 -19.57 -8.17 24.79
N SER A 478 -18.30 -8.43 24.58
CA SER A 478 -17.71 -9.76 24.51
C SER A 478 -16.50 -9.87 25.42
N ALA A 479 -16.16 -11.10 25.84
CA ALA A 479 -14.91 -11.32 26.53
C ALA A 479 -13.73 -11.07 25.61
N LEU A 480 -12.70 -10.41 26.14
CA LEU A 480 -11.44 -10.20 25.41
C LEU A 480 -10.58 -11.46 25.49
N PRO A 481 -9.86 -11.80 24.43
CA PRO A 481 -8.87 -12.88 24.44
C PRO A 481 -7.76 -12.61 25.45
N SER A 482 -7.29 -13.68 26.09
CA SER A 482 -6.15 -13.63 27.01
C SER A 482 -4.83 -13.67 26.22
N VAL A 483 -3.92 -12.76 26.54
CA VAL A 483 -2.58 -12.69 25.95
C VAL A 483 -1.54 -12.42 27.02
N GLU A 484 -0.31 -12.91 26.80
CA GLU A 484 0.79 -12.60 27.71
C GLU A 484 1.25 -11.15 27.56
N PRO A 485 1.64 -10.48 28.66
CA PRO A 485 2.22 -9.15 28.62
C PRO A 485 3.55 -9.15 27.85
N GLU A 486 3.77 -8.06 27.09
CA GLU A 486 5.00 -7.88 26.34
C GLU A 486 5.61 -6.49 26.56
N SER A 487 6.94 -6.40 26.42
CA SER A 487 7.66 -5.13 26.46
C SER A 487 7.81 -4.58 25.04
N THR A 488 7.49 -3.31 24.88
CA THR A 488 7.70 -2.54 23.66
C THR A 488 8.76 -1.46 23.82
N ALA A 489 9.61 -1.59 24.86
CA ALA A 489 10.65 -0.62 25.18
C ALA A 489 11.66 -0.45 24.02
N ILE A 490 11.95 0.80 23.71
CA ILE A 490 12.84 1.20 22.63
C ILE A 490 13.79 2.32 23.10
N GLN A 491 15.04 2.27 22.59
CA GLN A 491 15.97 3.42 22.62
C GLN A 491 16.31 3.77 21.18
N PRO A 492 15.91 4.97 20.67
CA PRO A 492 16.11 5.30 19.27
C PRO A 492 17.59 5.34 18.88
N LEU A 493 17.90 4.79 17.70
CA LEU A 493 19.21 4.86 17.04
C LEU A 493 18.96 5.22 15.58
N TRP A 494 19.22 6.48 15.22
CA TRP A 494 18.92 7.00 13.89
C TRP A 494 20.04 6.68 12.88
N ARG A 495 21.27 6.62 13.35
CA ARG A 495 22.44 6.15 12.60
C ARG A 495 23.55 5.67 13.54
N VAL A 496 24.42 4.84 13.03
CA VAL A 496 25.70 4.51 13.66
C VAL A 496 26.71 5.60 13.25
N VAL A 497 27.14 6.41 14.22
CA VAL A 497 27.91 7.65 13.96
C VAL A 497 29.25 7.38 13.26
N ASN A 498 29.96 6.31 13.63
CA ASN A 498 31.29 5.97 13.09
C ASN A 498 31.19 4.90 11.97
N ALA A 499 30.04 4.80 11.31
CA ALA A 499 29.82 3.83 10.25
C ALA A 499 30.85 3.99 9.11
N ARG A 500 31.44 2.89 8.68
CA ARG A 500 32.34 2.85 7.52
C ARG A 500 31.59 2.36 6.29
N GLY A 501 31.76 3.05 5.17
CA GLY A 501 31.02 2.78 3.94
C GLY A 501 29.78 3.64 3.82
N LYS A 502 28.96 3.38 2.80
CA LYS A 502 27.70 4.11 2.60
C LYS A 502 26.63 3.59 3.54
N SER A 503 25.95 4.51 4.22
CA SER A 503 24.82 4.23 5.10
C SER A 503 23.55 4.71 4.40
N PHE A 504 22.73 3.78 3.90
CA PHE A 504 21.52 4.11 3.18
C PHE A 504 20.36 4.36 4.13
N VAL A 505 19.60 5.40 3.82
CA VAL A 505 18.36 5.78 4.50
C VAL A 505 17.15 5.38 3.68
N ASP A 506 17.19 5.66 2.37
CA ASP A 506 16.17 5.21 1.42
C ASP A 506 16.80 4.19 0.46
N PHE A 507 16.35 2.95 0.58
CA PHE A 507 16.87 1.84 -0.22
C PHE A 507 16.34 1.86 -1.66
N GLN A 508 15.11 2.32 -1.89
CA GLN A 508 14.57 2.38 -3.23
C GLN A 508 15.22 3.48 -4.05
N ASN A 509 15.43 4.65 -3.44
CA ASN A 509 15.90 5.85 -4.15
C ASN A 509 17.40 6.10 -3.98
N ASP A 510 18.15 5.16 -3.39
CA ASP A 510 19.59 5.27 -3.16
C ASP A 510 20.01 6.55 -2.41
N VAL A 511 19.21 6.96 -1.40
CA VAL A 511 19.54 8.13 -0.57
C VAL A 511 20.33 7.69 0.65
N SER A 512 21.51 8.25 0.83
CA SER A 512 22.42 7.98 1.95
C SER A 512 22.38 9.09 3.00
N VAL A 513 22.99 8.85 4.15
CA VAL A 513 23.22 9.87 5.19
C VAL A 513 23.94 11.10 4.62
N LEU A 514 24.94 10.88 3.75
CA LEU A 514 25.70 11.95 3.11
C LEU A 514 24.85 12.83 2.19
N ASP A 515 23.83 12.26 1.54
CA ASP A 515 22.90 13.04 0.70
C ASP A 515 22.03 13.97 1.55
N ILE A 516 21.64 13.55 2.76
CA ILE A 516 20.87 14.38 3.71
C ILE A 516 21.73 15.49 4.30
N GLU A 517 22.96 15.16 4.70
CA GLU A 517 23.94 16.12 5.17
C GLU A 517 24.26 17.19 4.10
N LEU A 518 24.42 16.75 2.84
CA LEU A 518 24.63 17.65 1.71
C LEU A 518 23.43 18.58 1.50
N ALA A 519 22.21 18.05 1.59
CA ALA A 519 20.98 18.84 1.45
C ALA A 519 20.89 19.93 2.53
N GLU A 520 21.20 19.61 3.80
CA GLU A 520 21.24 20.59 4.89
C GLU A 520 22.27 21.69 4.63
N ARG A 521 23.50 21.30 4.27
CA ARG A 521 24.61 22.23 3.97
C ARG A 521 24.28 23.18 2.81
N GLU A 522 23.48 22.73 1.83
CA GLU A 522 23.02 23.53 0.70
C GLU A 522 21.74 24.33 1.00
N GLY A 523 21.25 24.30 2.24
CA GLY A 523 20.12 25.11 2.69
C GLY A 523 18.75 24.47 2.54
N PHE A 524 18.65 23.21 2.12
CA PHE A 524 17.37 22.46 2.04
C PHE A 524 16.97 21.91 3.40
N ARG A 525 16.63 22.79 4.34
CA ARG A 525 16.40 22.48 5.77
C ARG A 525 14.96 22.09 6.10
N SER A 526 14.01 22.18 5.16
CA SER A 526 12.67 21.67 5.36
C SER A 526 12.55 20.25 4.81
N VAL A 527 11.74 19.41 5.45
CA VAL A 527 11.51 18.01 5.04
C VAL A 527 10.94 17.89 3.64
N GLU A 528 10.10 18.84 3.23
CA GLU A 528 9.52 18.88 1.87
C GLU A 528 10.58 19.23 0.81
N HIS A 529 11.53 20.10 1.11
CA HIS A 529 12.65 20.41 0.21
C HIS A 529 13.66 19.27 0.20
N LEU A 530 13.99 18.70 1.37
CA LEU A 530 14.84 17.50 1.46
C LEU A 530 14.32 16.39 0.56
N LYS A 531 13.02 16.08 0.67
CA LYS A 531 12.36 15.05 -0.16
C LYS A 531 12.57 15.30 -1.65
N ARG A 532 12.32 16.52 -2.13
CA ARG A 532 12.44 16.86 -3.55
C ARG A 532 13.89 16.90 -4.04
N TYR A 533 14.80 17.35 -3.21
CA TYR A 533 16.22 17.47 -3.56
C TYR A 533 16.93 16.11 -3.62
N THR A 534 16.64 15.23 -2.66
CA THR A 534 17.30 13.93 -2.54
C THR A 534 16.53 12.77 -3.17
N THR A 535 15.25 12.97 -3.50
CA THR A 535 14.26 11.93 -3.85
C THR A 535 13.85 11.00 -2.69
N LEU A 536 14.18 11.37 -1.43
CA LEU A 536 13.80 10.61 -0.25
C LEU A 536 12.29 10.36 -0.19
N GLY A 537 11.87 9.11 -0.10
CA GLY A 537 10.47 8.73 0.04
C GLY A 537 9.60 9.08 -1.15
N MET A 538 10.16 9.12 -2.35
CA MET A 538 9.44 9.36 -3.59
C MET A 538 9.03 8.05 -4.29
N ALA A 539 8.36 8.16 -5.44
CA ALA A 539 7.92 7.06 -6.30
C ALA A 539 7.07 6.01 -5.56
N THR A 540 7.20 4.75 -5.91
CA THR A 540 6.35 3.66 -5.37
C THR A 540 6.58 3.36 -3.89
N ASP A 541 7.74 3.74 -3.33
CA ASP A 541 8.06 3.54 -1.91
C ASP A 541 7.26 4.47 -0.98
N GLN A 542 7.10 5.72 -1.35
CA GLN A 542 6.45 6.75 -0.52
C GLN A 542 7.06 6.90 0.89
N GLY A 543 8.31 6.46 1.07
CA GLY A 543 9.06 6.59 2.33
C GLY A 543 8.61 5.66 3.45
N LYS A 544 7.99 4.52 3.12
CA LYS A 544 7.48 3.56 4.10
C LYS A 544 8.53 3.18 5.17
N THR A 545 9.73 2.87 4.74
CA THR A 545 10.83 2.50 5.65
C THR A 545 11.80 3.66 5.93
N ALA A 546 11.82 4.71 5.08
CA ALA A 546 12.86 5.73 5.05
C ALA A 546 12.51 7.04 5.77
N ASN A 547 11.23 7.47 5.75
CA ASN A 547 10.83 8.81 6.15
C ASN A 547 11.29 9.18 7.56
N VAL A 548 11.00 8.35 8.58
CA VAL A 548 11.30 8.71 9.98
C VAL A 548 12.80 8.83 10.21
N ASN A 549 13.61 7.92 9.65
CA ASN A 549 15.07 8.01 9.72
C ASN A 549 15.60 9.30 9.03
N GLY A 550 15.05 9.64 7.86
CA GLY A 550 15.42 10.86 7.15
C GLY A 550 15.09 12.15 7.91
N LEU A 551 13.91 12.17 8.57
CA LEU A 551 13.48 13.30 9.39
C LEU A 551 14.33 13.44 10.65
N ALA A 552 14.66 12.32 11.31
CA ALA A 552 15.49 12.30 12.48
C ALA A 552 16.94 12.77 12.19
N LEU A 553 17.49 12.35 11.05
CA LEU A 553 18.80 12.82 10.59
C LEU A 553 18.79 14.32 10.25
N MET A 554 17.73 14.82 9.60
CA MET A 554 17.58 16.26 9.36
C MET A 554 17.47 17.02 10.69
N ALA A 555 16.76 16.49 11.68
CA ALA A 555 16.68 17.05 13.02
C ALA A 555 18.08 17.13 13.67
N GLU A 556 18.85 16.05 13.59
CA GLU A 556 20.24 15.99 14.10
C GLU A 556 21.12 17.03 13.41
N PHE A 557 21.14 17.09 12.07
CA PHE A 557 22.01 18.02 11.32
C PHE A 557 21.61 19.49 11.48
N THR A 558 20.31 19.78 11.68
CA THR A 558 19.82 21.15 11.92
C THR A 558 19.81 21.53 13.41
N ALA A 559 20.24 20.64 14.32
CA ALA A 559 20.18 20.79 15.77
C ALA A 559 18.78 21.19 16.28
N LYS A 560 17.72 20.56 15.71
CA LYS A 560 16.33 20.77 16.09
C LYS A 560 15.75 19.50 16.71
N ALA A 561 14.71 19.64 17.52
CA ALA A 561 13.91 18.51 17.93
C ALA A 561 13.12 17.94 16.72
N ILE A 562 12.84 16.64 16.71
CA ILE A 562 12.17 15.95 15.58
C ILE A 562 10.78 16.55 15.34
N GLU A 563 10.04 16.85 16.37
CA GLU A 563 8.73 17.51 16.31
C GLU A 563 8.76 18.87 15.60
N ASN A 564 9.88 19.60 15.71
CA ASN A 564 10.06 20.92 15.09
C ASN A 564 10.52 20.85 13.63
N VAL A 565 11.08 19.73 13.20
CA VAL A 565 11.39 19.45 11.80
C VAL A 565 10.09 19.06 11.07
N GLY A 566 9.19 18.37 11.76
CA GLY A 566 7.90 17.93 11.26
C GLY A 566 8.00 16.70 10.37
N THR A 567 6.90 16.40 9.68
CA THR A 567 6.81 15.30 8.74
C THR A 567 6.12 15.70 7.44
N THR A 568 6.36 14.96 6.38
CA THR A 568 5.65 15.13 5.11
C THR A 568 4.21 14.65 5.22
N VAL A 569 3.30 15.30 4.46
CA VAL A 569 1.90 14.87 4.32
C VAL A 569 1.81 13.92 3.14
N MET A 570 1.20 12.76 3.35
CA MET A 570 0.95 11.78 2.29
C MET A 570 -0.32 12.16 1.52
N ARG A 571 -0.38 11.74 0.24
CA ARG A 571 -1.50 11.99 -0.67
C ARG A 571 -1.99 10.68 -1.28
N PRO A 572 -3.30 10.56 -1.60
CA PRO A 572 -3.78 9.40 -2.37
C PRO A 572 -3.23 9.42 -3.81
N PRO A 573 -2.92 8.26 -4.41
CA PRO A 573 -2.84 6.94 -3.78
C PRO A 573 -1.51 6.75 -3.03
N PHE A 574 -1.53 6.31 -1.77
CA PHE A 574 -0.30 5.98 -1.03
C PHE A 574 0.30 4.64 -1.47
N SER A 575 -0.54 3.65 -1.72
CA SER A 575 -0.16 2.41 -2.39
C SER A 575 -0.31 2.56 -3.89
N PRO A 576 0.61 2.01 -4.71
CA PRO A 576 0.51 2.10 -6.16
C PRO A 576 -0.80 1.51 -6.69
N VAL A 577 -1.44 2.21 -7.62
CA VAL A 577 -2.65 1.79 -8.32
C VAL A 577 -2.39 1.85 -9.82
N ALA A 578 -2.69 0.77 -10.55
CA ALA A 578 -2.53 0.74 -12.00
C ALA A 578 -3.48 1.74 -12.69
N ILE A 579 -2.99 2.43 -13.71
CA ILE A 579 -3.79 3.38 -14.51
C ILE A 579 -5.02 2.68 -15.11
N GLY A 580 -4.90 1.42 -15.52
CA GLY A 580 -6.00 0.61 -16.02
C GLY A 580 -7.16 0.50 -15.03
N ALA A 581 -6.88 0.35 -13.73
CA ALA A 581 -7.91 0.31 -12.69
C ALA A 581 -8.65 1.65 -12.55
N PHE A 582 -7.96 2.79 -12.64
CA PHE A 582 -8.61 4.10 -12.68
C PHE A 582 -9.40 4.32 -13.97
N GLY A 583 -8.90 3.85 -15.10
CA GLY A 583 -9.59 3.90 -16.40
C GLY A 583 -10.88 3.06 -16.38
N GLY A 584 -10.80 1.83 -15.87
CA GLY A 584 -11.88 0.87 -15.96
C GLY A 584 -12.23 0.57 -17.44
N HIS A 585 -13.49 0.68 -17.80
CA HIS A 585 -13.95 0.52 -19.19
C HIS A 585 -13.82 1.79 -20.05
N HIS A 586 -13.43 2.95 -19.48
CA HIS A 586 -13.22 4.21 -20.20
C HIS A 586 -11.86 4.24 -20.87
N ARG A 587 -11.66 3.44 -21.91
CA ARG A 587 -10.43 3.32 -22.67
C ARG A 587 -10.68 3.50 -24.17
N GLU A 588 -9.69 3.92 -24.93
CA GLU A 588 -9.73 4.07 -26.39
C GLU A 588 -10.97 4.86 -26.86
N LYS A 589 -11.78 4.26 -27.74
CA LYS A 589 -13.05 4.84 -28.20
C LYS A 589 -14.04 5.13 -27.09
N ASN A 590 -13.93 4.48 -25.94
CA ASN A 590 -14.81 4.70 -24.78
C ASN A 590 -14.26 5.73 -23.78
N PHE A 591 -13.05 6.28 -24.00
CA PHE A 591 -12.46 7.28 -23.11
C PHE A 591 -13.31 8.56 -23.03
N LYS A 592 -13.66 9.12 -24.18
CA LYS A 592 -14.58 10.25 -24.33
C LYS A 592 -15.43 10.04 -25.59
N PRO A 593 -16.39 9.11 -25.58
CA PRO A 593 -17.21 8.87 -26.78
C PRO A 593 -18.13 10.06 -27.05
N THR A 594 -18.27 10.43 -28.30
CA THR A 594 -19.32 11.36 -28.74
C THR A 594 -20.52 10.55 -29.24
N ARG A 595 -21.66 10.74 -28.60
CA ARG A 595 -22.92 10.11 -29.01
C ARG A 595 -23.77 11.13 -29.79
N LEU A 596 -24.31 10.71 -30.89
CA LEU A 596 -25.16 11.54 -31.75
C LEU A 596 -26.62 11.08 -31.65
N PRO A 597 -27.57 11.99 -31.39
CA PRO A 597 -29.01 11.65 -31.45
C PRO A 597 -29.43 11.36 -32.88
N PRO A 598 -30.54 10.63 -33.09
CA PRO A 598 -31.08 10.32 -34.43
C PRO A 598 -31.35 11.57 -35.30
N SER A 599 -31.67 12.69 -34.67
CA SER A 599 -31.92 13.98 -35.34
C SER A 599 -30.68 14.76 -35.68
N HIS A 600 -29.46 14.24 -35.40
CA HIS A 600 -28.21 15.02 -35.46
C HIS A 600 -27.95 15.60 -36.87
N GLU A 601 -28.05 14.76 -37.92
CA GLU A 601 -27.79 15.19 -39.29
C GLU A 601 -28.74 16.30 -39.71
N TRP A 602 -30.06 16.10 -39.45
CA TRP A 602 -31.06 17.13 -39.71
C TRP A 602 -30.76 18.44 -38.94
N ALA A 603 -30.35 18.34 -37.66
CA ALA A 603 -30.02 19.51 -36.89
C ALA A 603 -28.81 20.28 -37.48
N VAL A 604 -27.79 19.56 -37.99
CA VAL A 604 -26.66 20.13 -38.72
C VAL A 604 -27.14 20.91 -39.98
N GLU A 605 -28.00 20.28 -40.78
CA GLU A 605 -28.61 20.89 -41.98
C GLU A 605 -29.38 22.17 -41.66
N GLN A 606 -30.05 22.18 -40.48
CA GLN A 606 -30.76 23.37 -39.99
C GLN A 606 -29.87 24.41 -39.33
N GLY A 607 -28.54 24.21 -39.32
CA GLY A 607 -27.57 25.16 -38.75
C GLY A 607 -27.58 25.22 -37.23
N ALA A 608 -27.92 24.14 -36.55
CA ALA A 608 -27.95 24.08 -35.09
C ALA A 608 -26.55 24.40 -34.50
N VAL A 609 -26.55 25.09 -33.39
CA VAL A 609 -25.40 25.15 -32.49
C VAL A 609 -25.53 24.03 -31.47
N PHE A 610 -24.43 23.26 -31.25
CA PHE A 610 -24.44 22.08 -30.42
C PHE A 610 -23.79 22.32 -29.06
N VAL A 611 -24.24 21.54 -28.07
CA VAL A 611 -23.68 21.49 -26.72
C VAL A 611 -23.47 20.04 -26.29
N GLU A 612 -22.38 19.77 -25.59
CA GLU A 612 -22.13 18.49 -24.93
C GLU A 612 -23.04 18.37 -23.69
N ALA A 613 -23.91 17.36 -23.67
CA ALA A 613 -24.71 16.96 -22.51
C ALA A 613 -24.29 15.54 -22.12
N GLY A 614 -23.36 15.41 -21.17
CA GLY A 614 -22.62 14.17 -20.93
C GLY A 614 -21.85 13.76 -22.19
N TYR A 615 -22.13 12.57 -22.71
CA TYR A 615 -21.51 12.09 -23.97
C TYR A 615 -22.32 12.43 -25.23
N TRP A 616 -23.50 13.04 -25.08
CA TRP A 616 -24.36 13.37 -26.19
C TRP A 616 -24.09 14.77 -26.72
N LEU A 617 -23.95 14.88 -28.05
CA LEU A 617 -23.90 16.17 -28.74
C LEU A 617 -25.33 16.57 -29.10
N ARG A 618 -25.92 17.47 -28.32
CA ARG A 618 -27.32 17.91 -28.49
C ARG A 618 -27.39 19.27 -29.19
N ALA A 619 -28.38 19.45 -30.08
CA ALA A 619 -28.71 20.77 -30.56
C ALA A 619 -29.18 21.67 -29.40
N GLN A 620 -28.56 22.83 -29.26
CA GLN A 620 -28.84 23.79 -28.19
C GLN A 620 -29.82 24.85 -28.65
N TYR A 621 -29.58 25.43 -29.83
CA TYR A 621 -30.46 26.41 -30.47
C TYR A 621 -30.17 26.46 -31.98
N TYR A 622 -31.09 27.12 -32.75
CA TYR A 622 -31.02 27.23 -34.20
C TYR A 622 -31.01 28.72 -34.62
N PRO A 623 -29.84 29.34 -34.86
CA PRO A 623 -29.74 30.75 -35.18
C PRO A 623 -30.34 31.06 -36.56
N LYS A 624 -30.91 32.24 -36.69
CA LYS A 624 -31.42 32.76 -37.97
C LYS A 624 -30.57 33.96 -38.45
N PRO A 625 -30.48 34.15 -39.76
CA PRO A 625 -29.81 35.33 -40.31
C PRO A 625 -30.34 36.63 -39.68
N GLY A 626 -29.42 37.51 -39.22
CA GLY A 626 -29.73 38.78 -38.58
C GLY A 626 -29.81 38.75 -37.06
N GLU A 627 -29.80 37.59 -36.40
CA GLU A 627 -29.67 37.48 -34.95
C GLU A 627 -28.22 37.74 -34.52
N LYS A 628 -28.04 38.56 -33.47
CA LYS A 628 -26.71 39.04 -33.05
C LYS A 628 -25.99 38.12 -32.12
N ASP A 629 -26.75 37.36 -31.33
CA ASP A 629 -26.22 36.48 -30.30
C ASP A 629 -27.18 35.31 -29.98
N TRP A 630 -26.70 34.37 -29.14
CA TRP A 630 -27.46 33.21 -28.71
C TRP A 630 -28.76 33.60 -27.98
N LEU A 631 -28.78 34.71 -27.25
CA LEU A 631 -29.91 35.11 -26.44
C LEU A 631 -31.08 35.59 -27.32
N GLU A 632 -30.80 36.30 -28.42
CA GLU A 632 -31.83 36.66 -29.41
C GLU A 632 -32.46 35.43 -30.03
N THR A 633 -31.64 34.43 -30.42
CA THR A 633 -32.10 33.15 -30.95
C THR A 633 -32.99 32.43 -29.94
N VAL A 634 -32.51 32.21 -28.72
CA VAL A 634 -33.24 31.48 -27.66
C VAL A 634 -34.54 32.23 -27.30
N THR A 635 -34.49 33.58 -27.24
CA THR A 635 -35.67 34.38 -26.97
C THR A 635 -36.75 34.20 -28.04
N ARG A 636 -36.36 34.15 -29.31
CA ARG A 636 -37.29 33.87 -30.43
C ARG A 636 -37.87 32.45 -30.30
N GLU A 637 -37.05 31.45 -30.06
CA GLU A 637 -37.49 30.05 -29.93
C GLU A 637 -38.45 29.89 -28.75
N VAL A 638 -38.15 30.43 -27.57
CA VAL A 638 -39.04 30.43 -26.42
C VAL A 638 -40.36 31.11 -26.68
N LYS A 639 -40.35 32.28 -27.35
CA LYS A 639 -41.58 33.00 -27.74
C LYS A 639 -42.40 32.15 -28.70
N ALA A 640 -41.76 31.51 -29.69
CA ALA A 640 -42.44 30.62 -30.63
C ALA A 640 -43.11 29.43 -29.94
N ALA A 641 -42.39 28.77 -29.03
CA ALA A 641 -42.93 27.63 -28.25
C ALA A 641 -44.11 28.06 -27.35
N ARG A 642 -44.13 29.30 -26.83
CA ARG A 642 -45.18 29.84 -25.95
C ARG A 642 -46.42 30.35 -26.73
N SER A 643 -46.25 30.82 -27.95
CA SER A 643 -47.33 31.37 -28.77
C SER A 643 -47.87 30.38 -29.78
N SER A 644 -47.15 29.29 -30.02
CA SER A 644 -47.51 28.24 -31.00
C SER A 644 -47.07 26.88 -30.47
N VAL A 645 -46.17 26.18 -31.15
CA VAL A 645 -45.70 24.84 -30.78
C VAL A 645 -44.16 24.75 -30.92
N GLY A 646 -43.54 24.03 -30.01
CA GLY A 646 -42.14 23.67 -30.07
C GLY A 646 -41.95 22.14 -30.11
N VAL A 647 -40.89 21.70 -30.78
CA VAL A 647 -40.43 20.29 -30.79
C VAL A 647 -39.05 20.23 -30.15
N CYS A 648 -38.89 19.27 -29.24
CA CYS A 648 -37.61 19.03 -28.59
C CYS A 648 -37.25 17.54 -28.73
N ASP A 649 -36.01 17.28 -29.20
CA ASP A 649 -35.47 15.91 -29.24
C ASP A 649 -35.05 15.45 -27.85
N VAL A 650 -35.74 14.46 -27.32
CA VAL A 650 -35.45 13.82 -26.02
C VAL A 650 -34.86 12.41 -26.17
N SER A 651 -34.43 12.03 -27.38
CA SER A 651 -33.87 10.72 -27.67
C SER A 651 -32.59 10.40 -26.89
N THR A 652 -31.92 11.43 -26.34
CA THR A 652 -30.72 11.29 -25.51
C THR A 652 -30.99 10.82 -24.08
N LEU A 653 -32.24 10.90 -23.61
CA LEU A 653 -32.65 10.38 -22.30
C LEU A 653 -32.70 8.86 -22.32
N GLY A 654 -32.33 8.19 -21.21
CA GLY A 654 -32.48 6.74 -21.05
C GLY A 654 -33.94 6.29 -21.05
N LYS A 655 -34.24 5.14 -21.61
CA LYS A 655 -35.56 4.48 -21.59
C LYS A 655 -35.35 3.11 -21.01
N ILE A 656 -36.03 2.82 -19.90
CA ILE A 656 -35.95 1.54 -19.19
C ILE A 656 -37.37 0.98 -19.10
N ASP A 657 -37.59 -0.20 -19.65
CA ASP A 657 -38.85 -0.93 -19.53
C ASP A 657 -38.70 -1.95 -18.39
N ILE A 658 -39.57 -1.85 -17.38
CA ILE A 658 -39.58 -2.73 -16.21
C ILE A 658 -40.88 -3.54 -16.25
N GLN A 659 -40.75 -4.86 -16.41
CA GLN A 659 -41.86 -5.79 -16.55
C GLN A 659 -41.86 -6.85 -15.44
N GLY A 660 -43.04 -7.31 -15.06
CA GLY A 660 -43.28 -8.37 -14.08
C GLY A 660 -44.27 -7.98 -12.99
N ALA A 661 -44.78 -8.98 -12.29
CA ALA A 661 -45.77 -8.80 -11.21
C ALA A 661 -45.23 -7.89 -10.07
N ASP A 662 -43.94 -7.90 -9.84
CA ASP A 662 -43.28 -7.16 -8.78
C ASP A 662 -42.67 -5.81 -9.23
N ALA A 663 -42.94 -5.36 -10.48
CA ALA A 663 -42.35 -4.14 -11.04
C ALA A 663 -42.62 -2.91 -10.15
N ALA A 664 -43.84 -2.73 -9.66
CA ALA A 664 -44.19 -1.63 -8.78
C ALA A 664 -43.50 -1.74 -7.40
N GLU A 665 -43.37 -2.94 -6.85
CA GLU A 665 -42.65 -3.21 -5.61
C GLU A 665 -41.16 -2.92 -5.78
N PHE A 666 -40.54 -3.35 -6.87
CA PHE A 666 -39.15 -3.06 -7.18
C PHE A 666 -38.88 -1.56 -7.26
N LEU A 667 -39.74 -0.82 -8.00
CA LEU A 667 -39.59 0.64 -8.09
C LEU A 667 -39.80 1.34 -6.75
N GLU A 668 -40.70 0.88 -5.90
CA GLU A 668 -40.92 1.39 -4.55
C GLU A 668 -39.63 1.28 -3.68
N ARG A 669 -38.81 0.26 -3.91
CA ARG A 669 -37.57 0.01 -3.17
C ARG A 669 -36.37 0.82 -3.66
N VAL A 670 -36.32 1.12 -4.97
CA VAL A 670 -35.14 1.80 -5.56
C VAL A 670 -35.31 3.31 -5.69
N TYR A 671 -36.55 3.81 -5.62
CA TYR A 671 -36.86 5.25 -5.63
C TYR A 671 -37.33 5.73 -4.27
N ILE A 672 -37.19 7.01 -4.00
CA ILE A 672 -37.74 7.65 -2.80
C ILE A 672 -39.24 7.94 -2.93
N ASN A 673 -39.81 7.78 -4.13
CA ASN A 673 -41.18 8.07 -4.48
C ASN A 673 -42.04 6.79 -4.40
N GLY A 674 -43.32 6.97 -4.06
CA GLY A 674 -44.28 5.86 -4.03
C GLY A 674 -44.75 5.47 -5.44
N TRP A 675 -44.63 4.20 -5.83
CA TRP A 675 -45.03 3.69 -7.16
C TRP A 675 -46.17 2.71 -7.13
N LYS A 676 -46.40 2.03 -6.02
CA LYS A 676 -47.51 1.03 -5.88
C LYS A 676 -48.87 1.65 -6.16
N ASN A 677 -49.07 2.90 -5.76
CA ASN A 677 -50.33 3.61 -5.91
C ASN A 677 -50.40 4.46 -7.19
N LEU A 678 -49.46 4.33 -8.10
CA LEU A 678 -49.53 5.00 -9.40
C LEU A 678 -50.58 4.29 -10.30
N ALA A 679 -51.61 4.99 -10.71
CA ALA A 679 -52.64 4.41 -11.57
C ALA A 679 -52.10 4.14 -12.99
N ILE A 680 -52.65 3.13 -13.66
CA ILE A 680 -52.40 2.83 -15.07
C ILE A 680 -52.67 4.06 -15.93
N GLY A 681 -51.79 4.36 -16.88
CA GLY A 681 -51.86 5.53 -17.75
C GLY A 681 -51.37 6.83 -17.08
N ARG A 682 -50.87 6.78 -15.87
CA ARG A 682 -50.32 7.94 -15.17
C ARG A 682 -48.79 7.92 -15.11
N ALA A 683 -48.20 9.11 -15.11
CA ALA A 683 -46.77 9.34 -14.95
C ALA A 683 -46.47 10.06 -13.62
N ARG A 684 -45.36 9.76 -13.04
CA ARG A 684 -44.85 10.44 -11.85
C ARG A 684 -43.34 10.69 -12.01
N TYR A 685 -42.87 11.87 -11.61
CA TYR A 685 -41.46 12.17 -11.51
C TYR A 685 -40.87 11.52 -10.26
N GLY A 686 -39.64 10.98 -10.35
CA GLY A 686 -38.99 10.28 -9.28
C GLY A 686 -37.50 10.51 -9.24
N LEU A 687 -36.92 10.32 -8.05
CA LEU A 687 -35.50 10.43 -7.77
C LEU A 687 -34.96 9.09 -7.30
N MET A 688 -33.86 8.65 -7.91
CA MET A 688 -33.03 7.57 -7.41
C MET A 688 -31.91 8.16 -6.57
N LEU A 689 -31.77 7.71 -5.35
CA LEU A 689 -30.71 8.15 -4.44
C LEU A 689 -29.74 7.01 -4.15
N ARG A 690 -28.50 7.37 -3.92
CA ARG A 690 -27.53 6.49 -3.26
C ARG A 690 -27.88 6.38 -1.77
N GLU A 691 -27.27 5.41 -1.05
CA GLU A 691 -27.48 5.24 0.39
C GLU A 691 -27.04 6.45 1.23
N ASP A 692 -26.16 7.27 0.72
CA ASP A 692 -25.70 8.54 1.33
C ASP A 692 -26.62 9.74 1.04
N GLY A 693 -27.73 9.51 0.33
CA GLY A 693 -28.72 10.53 0.00
C GLY A 693 -28.37 11.39 -1.21
N ILE A 694 -27.26 11.12 -1.88
CA ILE A 694 -26.88 11.84 -3.11
C ILE A 694 -27.70 11.32 -4.28
N VAL A 695 -28.23 12.23 -5.09
CA VAL A 695 -28.98 11.89 -6.30
C VAL A 695 -28.09 11.12 -7.27
N MET A 696 -28.51 9.92 -7.65
CA MET A 696 -27.86 9.07 -8.62
C MET A 696 -28.41 9.31 -10.02
N ASP A 697 -29.75 9.38 -10.11
CA ASP A 697 -30.49 9.66 -11.36
C ASP A 697 -31.87 10.18 -11.03
N ASP A 698 -32.56 10.75 -12.04
CA ASP A 698 -33.91 11.24 -11.96
C ASP A 698 -34.68 10.95 -13.26
N GLY A 699 -35.97 11.03 -13.22
CA GLY A 699 -36.79 10.84 -14.41
C GLY A 699 -38.28 10.64 -14.17
N THR A 700 -39.01 10.44 -15.25
CA THR A 700 -40.43 10.14 -15.22
C THR A 700 -40.70 8.67 -15.41
N THR A 701 -41.46 8.06 -14.52
CA THR A 701 -41.96 6.69 -14.66
C THR A 701 -43.45 6.71 -15.02
N THR A 702 -43.81 6.01 -16.08
CA THR A 702 -45.20 5.86 -16.54
C THR A 702 -45.66 4.42 -16.33
N ARG A 703 -46.77 4.24 -15.68
CA ARG A 703 -47.38 2.91 -15.54
C ARG A 703 -48.26 2.60 -16.75
N LEU A 704 -47.85 1.60 -17.55
CA LEU A 704 -48.52 1.21 -18.77
C LEU A 704 -49.50 0.04 -18.56
N GLY A 705 -49.25 -0.83 -17.59
CA GLY A 705 -50.07 -1.99 -17.27
C GLY A 705 -50.01 -2.39 -15.81
#